data_84b98b167fecf7bcd7dd3882495c7444
#
_entry.id   84b98b167fecf7bcd7dd3882495c7444
#
_cell.length_a   1.000
_cell.length_b   1.000
_cell.length_c   1.000
_cell.angle_alpha   90.00
_cell.angle_beta   90.00
_cell.angle_gamma   90.00
#
_symmetry.space_group_name_H-M   'P 1'
#
loop_
_entity.id
_entity.type
_entity.pdbx_description
1 polymer ?
#
loop_
_entity_poly.entity_id
_entity_poly.type
_entity_poly.pdbx_seq_one_letter_code
_entity_poly.pdbx_strand_id
1 'polypeptide(L)'
;MIFTILIASLLACSSPLSAQIPVGSFRTHLSYFGVHSVTASPDYVYAASENGVLFYDRATQTIDTWTKVEGLTETGISSVFYDEESRYLIVVYNNANLDFIRDGQLTNLPDIYNKTMTGEKTVNYILPYNHLLYLGCSFGIVIIDPTTLLIQDTWYTQAGAASRRVNSMQVFNDQFFILTDNGIYYTPVASHSQADFSTWQRVYGLPMGDYQHSCVFGGRLYVTCQFEEEGDTLLMFDGNAWLPSQIDVTPIRALDVSDGQLLVASWSFANLYDASEQMTGYFGYEGAYQWQNVQDACLDGNLIWFADANNGLMQMSQDWSVMQLHEINGPYSAAAFRMDYYDGKLVMVPGAVAPAGGKSYLNPDLSYFANEQWTNAFQMHNPALEGLYDLVTVAINPQNSSEVYAGLFCGGVVKYRDYTVEQVYNRSNSQLVSYDSSEAYVGGICFDGYGNLWITNSYSSRPLMVLKTDGTWKTFPLSAYVSGYTTWLSDVMVDVRGWKWVVLPRANTIVVLDDNRTIDDVTDDHTMSVNMNAAATINTSSVNCVVEDKKGEIWIGCNLGIKVIYNPSQIFSGGVYPQNILVEQINYVQNLFEFEEVTAIAVDDANRKWVGTAKSGVFLISPNGDKQLLHFNTDNSPMLSNRINHITIQRQTGEVFFATANGIVSYRGTATEGAEDYSEVTVFPNPVRETYNGVITVSGLKENSFCKVVDAAGNLVWQDYANGGTFTWNGRDFNGKRPATGVYFVFASDKDGKKKNVAKILFVH
;
A
#
# COMPACT_ATOMS: atom_id res chain seq x y z
N MET A 1 -39.28 26.59 27.67
CA MET A 1 -37.89 27.07 27.39
C MET A 1 -36.81 26.29 28.17
N ILE A 2 -37.13 25.31 28.99
CA ILE A 2 -36.18 24.47 29.77
C ILE A 2 -36.00 23.08 29.11
N PHE A 3 -36.94 22.61 28.27
CA PHE A 3 -36.84 21.31 27.62
C PHE A 3 -36.00 21.29 26.34
N THR A 4 -35.72 22.44 25.74
CA THR A 4 -34.91 22.56 24.48
C THR A 4 -33.40 22.64 24.76
N ILE A 5 -32.98 22.95 25.99
CA ILE A 5 -31.58 23.04 26.37
C ILE A 5 -31.00 21.68 26.78
N LEU A 6 -31.85 20.74 27.20
CA LEU A 6 -31.42 19.39 27.61
C LEU A 6 -31.14 18.47 26.40
N ILE A 7 -31.76 18.72 25.24
CA ILE A 7 -31.48 17.94 24.00
C ILE A 7 -30.20 18.44 23.30
N ALA A 8 -29.88 19.73 23.40
CA ALA A 8 -28.64 20.27 22.81
C ALA A 8 -27.36 19.88 23.59
N SER A 9 -27.46 19.53 24.87
CA SER A 9 -26.33 19.06 25.67
C SER A 9 -26.03 17.56 25.54
N LEU A 10 -26.96 16.77 24.98
CA LEU A 10 -26.77 15.34 24.70
C LEU A 10 -26.19 15.07 23.30
N LEU A 11 -26.20 16.06 22.41
CA LEU A 11 -25.59 15.98 21.08
C LEU A 11 -24.13 16.44 21.03
N ALA A 12 -23.58 16.98 22.11
CA ALA A 12 -22.23 17.53 22.16
C ALA A 12 -21.15 16.56 22.69
N CYS A 13 -21.49 15.30 22.96
CA CYS A 13 -20.54 14.27 23.43
C CYS A 13 -20.63 12.94 22.66
N SER A 14 -20.92 12.97 21.37
CA SER A 14 -20.56 11.87 20.50
C SER A 14 -19.18 12.20 19.88
N SER A 15 -18.12 11.98 20.65
CA SER A 15 -16.86 11.62 19.99
C SER A 15 -17.20 10.44 19.06
N PRO A 16 -16.82 10.48 17.77
CA PRO A 16 -16.99 9.31 16.92
C PRO A 16 -16.27 8.17 17.64
N LEU A 17 -17.00 7.15 18.07
CA LEU A 17 -16.42 5.89 18.48
C LEU A 17 -15.76 5.33 17.22
N SER A 18 -14.48 5.64 17.05
CA SER A 18 -13.64 5.03 16.03
C SER A 18 -13.63 3.54 16.31
N ALA A 19 -14.38 2.79 15.51
CA ALA A 19 -14.51 1.35 15.66
C ALA A 19 -13.19 0.70 15.22
N GLN A 20 -12.43 0.21 16.18
CA GLN A 20 -11.26 -0.62 15.89
C GLN A 20 -11.69 -1.82 15.04
N ILE A 21 -10.87 -2.16 14.03
CA ILE A 21 -11.13 -3.36 13.23
C ILE A 21 -11.12 -4.62 14.11
N PRO A 22 -11.94 -5.63 13.82
CA PRO A 22 -11.98 -6.88 14.59
C PRO A 22 -10.63 -7.61 14.58
N VAL A 23 -10.33 -8.32 15.65
CA VAL A 23 -9.14 -9.21 15.69
C VAL A 23 -9.23 -10.25 14.58
N GLY A 24 -8.15 -10.39 13.81
CA GLY A 24 -8.10 -11.28 12.65
C GLY A 24 -8.56 -10.65 11.34
N SER A 25 -8.94 -9.37 11.34
CA SER A 25 -9.35 -8.64 10.14
C SER A 25 -8.22 -7.78 9.57
N PHE A 26 -8.33 -7.52 8.28
CA PHE A 26 -7.45 -6.62 7.55
C PHE A 26 -8.11 -5.26 7.32
N ARG A 27 -7.26 -4.26 7.05
CA ARG A 27 -7.63 -2.95 6.53
C ARG A 27 -6.66 -2.56 5.44
N THR A 28 -7.17 -2.07 4.33
CA THR A 28 -6.35 -1.42 3.30
C THR A 28 -6.32 0.08 3.57
N HIS A 29 -5.12 0.68 3.52
CA HIS A 29 -4.93 2.13 3.55
C HIS A 29 -4.66 2.60 2.13
N LEU A 30 -5.74 2.78 1.36
CA LEU A 30 -5.66 3.11 -0.06
C LEU A 30 -5.19 4.56 -0.24
N SER A 31 -4.20 4.74 -1.11
CA SER A 31 -3.80 6.07 -1.59
C SER A 31 -4.83 6.59 -2.59
N TYR A 32 -5.13 7.88 -2.54
CA TYR A 32 -5.95 8.54 -3.56
C TYR A 32 -5.14 8.98 -4.79
N PHE A 33 -3.82 8.89 -4.75
CA PHE A 33 -2.95 9.06 -5.91
C PHE A 33 -2.90 7.79 -6.77
N GLY A 34 -2.51 7.96 -8.02
CA GLY A 34 -2.46 6.85 -8.98
C GLY A 34 -3.82 6.51 -9.58
N VAL A 35 -4.79 7.43 -9.49
CA VAL A 35 -6.07 7.28 -10.19
C VAL A 35 -5.83 7.43 -11.69
N HIS A 36 -6.31 6.45 -12.48
CA HIS A 36 -5.96 6.35 -13.89
C HIS A 36 -7.13 5.99 -14.83
N SER A 37 -8.31 5.70 -14.29
CA SER A 37 -9.52 5.47 -15.09
C SER A 37 -10.73 6.01 -14.34
N VAL A 38 -11.71 6.58 -15.05
CA VAL A 38 -12.94 7.14 -14.48
C VAL A 38 -14.14 6.82 -15.35
N THR A 39 -15.28 6.53 -14.73
CA THR A 39 -16.56 6.32 -15.41
C THR A 39 -17.70 6.82 -14.52
N ALA A 40 -18.76 7.31 -15.15
CA ALA A 40 -19.93 7.84 -14.44
C ALA A 40 -21.16 6.95 -14.61
N SER A 41 -21.97 6.87 -13.56
CA SER A 41 -23.31 6.29 -13.58
C SER A 41 -24.33 7.31 -13.07
N PRO A 42 -25.62 7.07 -13.17
CA PRO A 42 -26.64 7.98 -12.61
C PRO A 42 -26.48 8.26 -11.12
N ASP A 43 -26.04 7.26 -10.33
CA ASP A 43 -25.98 7.34 -8.87
C ASP A 43 -24.55 7.62 -8.36
N TYR A 44 -23.52 7.17 -9.09
CA TYR A 44 -22.12 7.20 -8.65
C TYR A 44 -21.17 7.65 -9.74
N VAL A 45 -20.00 8.15 -9.33
CA VAL A 45 -18.82 8.23 -10.19
C VAL A 45 -17.78 7.28 -9.63
N TYR A 46 -17.23 6.44 -10.50
CA TYR A 46 -16.23 5.43 -10.15
C TYR A 46 -14.88 5.82 -10.73
N ALA A 47 -13.84 5.71 -9.92
CA ALA A 47 -12.47 5.95 -10.37
C ALA A 47 -11.56 4.82 -9.89
N ALA A 48 -10.66 4.36 -10.76
CA ALA A 48 -9.75 3.27 -10.45
C ALA A 48 -8.35 3.75 -10.12
N SER A 49 -7.80 3.22 -9.03
CA SER A 49 -6.37 3.13 -8.78
C SER A 49 -5.94 1.67 -8.90
N GLU A 50 -4.63 1.39 -8.92
CA GLU A 50 -4.11 0.02 -9.04
C GLU A 50 -4.67 -0.95 -7.98
N ASN A 51 -4.97 -0.44 -6.77
CA ASN A 51 -5.29 -1.26 -5.61
C ASN A 51 -6.75 -1.20 -5.16
N GLY A 52 -7.57 -0.39 -5.81
CA GLY A 52 -8.98 -0.25 -5.44
C GLY A 52 -9.75 0.70 -6.34
N VAL A 53 -11.06 0.68 -6.16
CA VAL A 53 -12.00 1.57 -6.82
C VAL A 53 -12.50 2.59 -5.81
N LEU A 54 -12.37 3.87 -6.14
CA LEU A 54 -12.98 4.98 -5.44
C LEU A 54 -14.38 5.16 -6.03
N PHE A 55 -15.39 5.37 -5.21
CA PHE A 55 -16.72 5.70 -5.70
C PHE A 55 -17.31 6.90 -4.94
N TYR A 56 -17.71 7.90 -5.70
CA TYR A 56 -18.36 9.09 -5.21
C TYR A 56 -19.88 8.92 -5.32
N ASP A 57 -20.57 8.95 -4.19
CA ASP A 57 -22.02 8.89 -4.11
C ASP A 57 -22.61 10.31 -4.33
N ARG A 58 -23.40 10.47 -5.39
CA ARG A 58 -24.00 11.76 -5.75
C ARG A 58 -25.05 12.25 -4.78
N ALA A 59 -25.78 11.30 -4.13
CA ALA A 59 -26.88 11.63 -3.22
C ALA A 59 -26.36 12.12 -1.87
N THR A 60 -25.30 11.50 -1.36
CA THR A 60 -24.71 11.85 -0.06
C THR A 60 -23.52 12.81 -0.19
N GLN A 61 -22.98 12.97 -1.39
CA GLN A 61 -21.75 13.73 -1.68
C GLN A 61 -20.53 13.22 -0.87
N THR A 62 -20.46 11.91 -0.69
CA THR A 62 -19.37 11.24 0.01
C THR A 62 -18.58 10.36 -0.95
N ILE A 63 -17.29 10.18 -0.65
CA ILE A 63 -16.43 9.24 -1.36
C ILE A 63 -16.07 8.07 -0.44
N ASP A 64 -16.08 6.86 -0.99
CA ASP A 64 -15.72 5.64 -0.31
C ASP A 64 -14.90 4.74 -1.26
N THR A 65 -14.45 3.59 -0.80
CA THR A 65 -13.54 2.73 -1.56
C THR A 65 -13.96 1.26 -1.53
N TRP A 66 -13.69 0.56 -2.63
CA TRP A 66 -13.70 -0.90 -2.69
C TRP A 66 -12.30 -1.44 -2.96
N THR A 67 -11.87 -2.35 -2.11
CA THR A 67 -10.59 -3.07 -2.21
C THR A 67 -10.81 -4.57 -2.04
N LYS A 68 -9.74 -5.36 -1.98
CA LYS A 68 -9.87 -6.79 -1.65
C LYS A 68 -10.46 -7.04 -0.25
N VAL A 69 -10.37 -6.08 0.66
CA VAL A 69 -11.01 -6.19 1.99
C VAL A 69 -12.53 -6.15 1.87
N GLU A 70 -13.07 -5.30 1.00
CA GLU A 70 -14.50 -5.18 0.73
C GLU A 70 -15.02 -6.22 -0.29
N GLY A 71 -14.13 -7.00 -0.91
CA GLY A 71 -14.49 -8.15 -1.71
C GLY A 71 -14.07 -8.11 -3.18
N LEU A 72 -13.30 -7.11 -3.65
CA LEU A 72 -12.69 -7.19 -4.97
C LEU A 72 -11.80 -8.43 -5.06
N THR A 73 -11.79 -9.06 -6.23
CA THR A 73 -11.12 -10.35 -6.42
C THR A 73 -9.60 -10.21 -6.38
N GLU A 74 -9.06 -9.12 -6.96
CA GLU A 74 -7.62 -8.93 -7.09
C GLU A 74 -7.19 -7.47 -6.83
N THR A 75 -5.90 -7.21 -6.94
CA THR A 75 -5.25 -5.91 -7.13
C THR A 75 -4.76 -5.79 -8.57
N GLY A 76 -4.19 -4.65 -8.95
CA GLY A 76 -3.75 -4.45 -10.33
C GLY A 76 -4.91 -4.13 -11.28
N ILE A 77 -5.80 -3.22 -10.85
CA ILE A 77 -6.90 -2.74 -11.69
C ILE A 77 -6.31 -1.94 -12.84
N SER A 78 -6.74 -2.23 -14.07
CA SER A 78 -6.34 -1.49 -15.28
C SER A 78 -7.35 -0.42 -15.69
N SER A 79 -8.66 -0.69 -15.51
CA SER A 79 -9.71 0.28 -15.81
C SER A 79 -11.03 -0.08 -15.15
N VAL A 80 -11.95 0.88 -15.14
CA VAL A 80 -13.35 0.71 -14.76
C VAL A 80 -14.25 1.16 -15.88
N PHE A 81 -15.36 0.48 -16.06
CA PHE A 81 -16.36 0.81 -17.06
C PHE A 81 -17.76 0.58 -16.51
N TYR A 82 -18.65 1.55 -16.64
CA TYR A 82 -20.06 1.40 -16.28
C TYR A 82 -20.90 1.20 -17.55
N ASP A 83 -21.61 0.07 -17.62
CA ASP A 83 -22.56 -0.20 -18.69
C ASP A 83 -23.96 0.22 -18.27
N GLU A 84 -24.51 1.24 -18.93
CA GLU A 84 -25.82 1.80 -18.59
C GLU A 84 -26.97 0.81 -18.81
N GLU A 85 -26.87 -0.05 -19.85
CA GLU A 85 -27.94 -0.98 -20.18
C GLU A 85 -28.07 -2.10 -19.14
N SER A 86 -26.98 -2.77 -18.81
CA SER A 86 -26.98 -3.84 -17.82
C SER A 86 -26.84 -3.35 -16.38
N ARG A 87 -26.47 -2.08 -16.19
CA ARG A 87 -26.19 -1.44 -14.91
C ARG A 87 -25.05 -2.11 -14.14
N TYR A 88 -24.11 -2.73 -14.83
CA TYR A 88 -22.89 -3.25 -14.21
C TYR A 88 -21.77 -2.22 -14.22
N LEU A 89 -21.13 -2.06 -13.06
CA LEU A 89 -19.76 -1.60 -13.00
C LEU A 89 -18.86 -2.79 -13.29
N ILE A 90 -18.00 -2.67 -14.28
CA ILE A 90 -17.03 -3.67 -14.68
C ILE A 90 -15.66 -3.19 -14.24
N VAL A 91 -15.00 -3.96 -13.36
CA VAL A 91 -13.63 -3.72 -12.94
C VAL A 91 -12.72 -4.66 -13.73
N VAL A 92 -11.80 -4.08 -14.46
CA VAL A 92 -10.86 -4.81 -15.33
C VAL A 92 -9.51 -4.87 -14.64
N TYR A 93 -8.92 -6.06 -14.56
CA TYR A 93 -7.59 -6.28 -13.99
C TYR A 93 -6.51 -6.45 -15.07
N ASN A 94 -5.27 -6.11 -14.73
CA ASN A 94 -4.10 -6.20 -15.63
C ASN A 94 -3.86 -7.60 -16.22
N ASN A 95 -4.40 -8.64 -15.59
CA ASN A 95 -4.31 -10.04 -16.05
C ASN A 95 -5.56 -10.51 -16.81
N ALA A 96 -6.46 -9.59 -17.18
CA ALA A 96 -7.74 -9.84 -17.83
C ALA A 96 -8.76 -10.64 -16.99
N ASN A 97 -8.61 -10.69 -15.67
CA ASN A 97 -9.70 -11.04 -14.78
C ASN A 97 -10.73 -9.89 -14.76
N LEU A 98 -11.99 -10.18 -14.48
CA LEU A 98 -13.07 -9.19 -14.49
C LEU A 98 -13.96 -9.38 -13.26
N ASP A 99 -14.30 -8.26 -12.59
CA ASP A 99 -15.38 -8.23 -11.61
C ASP A 99 -16.56 -7.41 -12.17
N PHE A 100 -17.74 -8.00 -12.11
CA PHE A 100 -19.02 -7.38 -12.45
C PHE A 100 -19.75 -7.04 -11.17
N ILE A 101 -20.02 -5.75 -10.94
CA ILE A 101 -20.64 -5.26 -9.71
C ILE A 101 -21.97 -4.58 -10.06
N ARG A 102 -23.06 -5.04 -9.40
CA ARG A 102 -24.40 -4.47 -9.54
C ARG A 102 -25.15 -4.57 -8.22
N ASP A 103 -25.78 -3.48 -7.81
CA ASP A 103 -26.56 -3.40 -6.56
C ASP A 103 -25.75 -3.89 -5.33
N GLY A 104 -24.45 -3.59 -5.28
CA GLY A 104 -23.53 -4.00 -4.21
C GLY A 104 -23.13 -5.49 -4.23
N GLN A 105 -23.55 -6.24 -5.25
CA GLN A 105 -23.16 -7.65 -5.41
C GLN A 105 -22.08 -7.78 -6.49
N LEU A 106 -21.00 -8.45 -6.12
CA LEU A 106 -19.86 -8.74 -7.00
C LEU A 106 -19.98 -10.15 -7.57
N THR A 107 -19.77 -10.29 -8.86
CA THR A 107 -19.58 -11.56 -9.55
C THR A 107 -18.28 -11.54 -10.33
N ASN A 108 -17.37 -12.43 -10.01
CA ASN A 108 -16.10 -12.56 -10.73
C ASN A 108 -16.27 -13.40 -12.01
N LEU A 109 -15.69 -12.96 -13.12
CA LEU A 109 -15.61 -13.67 -14.39
C LEU A 109 -14.14 -13.92 -14.75
N PRO A 110 -13.55 -15.06 -14.33
CA PRO A 110 -12.14 -15.34 -14.52
C PRO A 110 -11.82 -16.10 -15.82
N ASP A 111 -12.77 -16.23 -16.75
CA ASP A 111 -12.66 -17.10 -17.94
C ASP A 111 -11.49 -16.71 -18.84
N ILE A 112 -11.28 -15.40 -19.07
CA ILE A 112 -10.14 -14.91 -19.87
C ILE A 112 -8.83 -15.13 -19.10
N TYR A 113 -8.82 -14.82 -17.80
CA TYR A 113 -7.66 -15.05 -16.93
C TYR A 113 -7.24 -16.52 -16.92
N ASN A 114 -8.18 -17.45 -16.76
CA ASN A 114 -7.91 -18.89 -16.68
C ASN A 114 -7.55 -19.53 -18.02
N LYS A 115 -7.86 -18.88 -19.16
CA LYS A 115 -7.56 -19.40 -20.48
C LYS A 115 -6.06 -19.54 -20.70
N THR A 116 -5.58 -20.75 -20.92
CA THR A 116 -4.19 -20.99 -21.29
C THR A 116 -3.94 -20.54 -22.73
N MET A 117 -3.02 -19.58 -22.88
CA MET A 117 -2.60 -19.08 -24.20
C MET A 117 -1.17 -18.51 -24.12
N THR A 118 -0.52 -18.38 -25.27
CA THR A 118 0.79 -17.72 -25.37
C THR A 118 0.59 -16.22 -25.59
N GLY A 119 1.37 -15.37 -24.91
CA GLY A 119 1.30 -13.92 -24.98
C GLY A 119 0.55 -13.29 -23.80
N GLU A 120 0.48 -11.97 -23.82
CA GLU A 120 -0.22 -11.18 -22.81
C GLU A 120 -1.74 -11.35 -22.90
N LYS A 121 -2.40 -11.24 -21.75
CA LYS A 121 -3.86 -11.19 -21.65
C LYS A 121 -4.25 -9.89 -20.96
N THR A 122 -4.62 -8.89 -21.75
CA THR A 122 -5.15 -7.62 -21.24
C THR A 122 -6.50 -7.34 -21.90
N VAL A 123 -7.37 -6.64 -21.18
CA VAL A 123 -8.58 -6.02 -21.75
C VAL A 123 -8.30 -4.53 -21.78
N ASN A 124 -8.34 -3.93 -22.97
CA ASN A 124 -7.94 -2.54 -23.20
C ASN A 124 -9.13 -1.61 -23.44
N TYR A 125 -10.27 -2.16 -23.88
CA TYR A 125 -11.47 -1.40 -24.22
C TYR A 125 -12.72 -2.24 -24.07
N ILE A 126 -13.85 -1.62 -23.72
CA ILE A 126 -15.17 -2.25 -23.66
C ILE A 126 -16.11 -1.43 -24.54
N LEU A 127 -16.74 -2.08 -25.53
CA LEU A 127 -17.76 -1.51 -26.37
C LEU A 127 -19.10 -2.20 -26.12
N PRO A 128 -20.10 -1.54 -25.50
CA PRO A 128 -21.47 -2.03 -25.50
C PRO A 128 -22.07 -1.89 -26.88
N TYR A 129 -22.59 -2.98 -27.43
CA TYR A 129 -23.30 -2.97 -28.71
C TYR A 129 -24.31 -4.11 -28.80
N ASN A 130 -25.54 -3.79 -29.19
CA ASN A 130 -26.62 -4.73 -29.36
C ASN A 130 -26.81 -5.74 -28.21
N HIS A 131 -26.91 -5.21 -26.98
CA HIS A 131 -27.09 -5.94 -25.70
C HIS A 131 -25.91 -6.85 -25.33
N LEU A 132 -24.77 -6.74 -25.99
CA LEU A 132 -23.54 -7.49 -25.73
C LEU A 132 -22.38 -6.52 -25.39
N LEU A 133 -21.40 -7.03 -24.67
CA LEU A 133 -20.17 -6.32 -24.39
C LEU A 133 -19.04 -6.91 -25.23
N TYR A 134 -18.43 -6.09 -26.06
CA TYR A 134 -17.29 -6.45 -26.89
C TYR A 134 -16.01 -5.93 -26.19
N LEU A 135 -15.16 -6.84 -25.75
CA LEU A 135 -13.92 -6.53 -25.05
C LEU A 135 -12.75 -6.58 -26.02
N GLY A 136 -12.14 -5.45 -26.31
CA GLY A 136 -10.88 -5.35 -27.06
C GLY A 136 -9.71 -5.81 -26.19
N CYS A 137 -9.07 -6.91 -26.60
CA CYS A 137 -8.01 -7.57 -25.83
C CYS A 137 -6.68 -7.56 -26.59
N SER A 138 -5.60 -7.89 -25.89
CA SER A 138 -4.26 -8.05 -26.48
C SER A 138 -4.17 -9.16 -27.55
N PHE A 139 -5.19 -10.00 -27.67
CA PHE A 139 -5.22 -11.14 -28.58
C PHE A 139 -6.42 -11.13 -29.55
N GLY A 140 -7.31 -10.15 -29.45
CA GLY A 140 -8.52 -10.07 -30.28
C GLY A 140 -9.71 -9.50 -29.54
N ILE A 141 -10.90 -9.97 -29.77
CA ILE A 141 -12.16 -9.48 -29.20
C ILE A 141 -12.85 -10.62 -28.47
N VAL A 142 -13.26 -10.40 -27.22
CA VAL A 142 -14.11 -11.32 -26.44
C VAL A 142 -15.50 -10.71 -26.32
N ILE A 143 -16.54 -11.50 -26.58
CA ILE A 143 -17.93 -11.07 -26.59
C ILE A 143 -18.64 -11.70 -25.40
N ILE A 144 -19.19 -10.86 -24.51
CA ILE A 144 -19.86 -11.29 -23.28
C ILE A 144 -21.34 -10.85 -23.33
N ASP A 145 -22.22 -11.75 -22.93
CA ASP A 145 -23.61 -11.41 -22.61
C ASP A 145 -23.69 -10.96 -21.14
N PRO A 146 -23.93 -9.68 -20.88
CA PRO A 146 -23.96 -9.16 -19.50
C PRO A 146 -25.17 -9.67 -18.67
N THR A 147 -26.18 -10.28 -19.31
CA THR A 147 -27.33 -10.83 -18.56
C THR A 147 -27.02 -12.20 -17.98
N THR A 148 -26.19 -12.98 -18.64
CA THR A 148 -25.79 -14.33 -18.21
C THR A 148 -24.37 -14.40 -17.68
N LEU A 149 -23.55 -13.38 -17.93
CA LEU A 149 -22.09 -13.32 -17.68
C LEU A 149 -21.35 -14.49 -18.36
N LEU A 150 -21.78 -14.87 -19.58
CA LEU A 150 -21.15 -15.91 -20.35
C LEU A 150 -20.45 -15.32 -21.59
N ILE A 151 -19.29 -15.86 -21.91
CA ILE A 151 -18.60 -15.57 -23.15
C ILE A 151 -19.40 -16.23 -24.30
N GLN A 152 -19.90 -15.41 -25.22
CA GLN A 152 -20.67 -15.86 -26.37
C GLN A 152 -19.77 -16.26 -27.54
N ASP A 153 -18.68 -15.50 -27.78
CA ASP A 153 -17.73 -15.74 -28.87
C ASP A 153 -16.36 -15.10 -28.56
N THR A 154 -15.33 -15.48 -29.30
CA THR A 154 -14.00 -14.88 -29.27
C THR A 154 -13.44 -14.77 -30.67
N TRP A 155 -13.15 -13.56 -31.14
CA TRP A 155 -12.56 -13.26 -32.43
C TRP A 155 -11.06 -13.00 -32.28
N TYR A 156 -10.23 -13.91 -32.75
CA TYR A 156 -8.78 -13.76 -32.64
C TYR A 156 -8.25 -12.96 -33.83
N THR A 157 -7.44 -11.93 -33.57
CA THR A 157 -6.84 -11.08 -34.62
C THR A 157 -5.72 -11.79 -35.39
N GLN A 158 -5.13 -12.83 -34.82
CA GLN A 158 -4.21 -13.77 -35.50
C GLN A 158 -3.94 -14.97 -34.59
N ALA A 159 -3.44 -16.07 -35.12
CA ALA A 159 -3.05 -17.23 -34.32
C ALA A 159 -1.65 -17.05 -33.70
N GLY A 160 -1.51 -17.33 -32.40
CA GLY A 160 -0.24 -17.38 -31.67
C GLY A 160 0.36 -16.04 -31.32
N ALA A 161 1.68 -15.98 -31.18
CA ALA A 161 2.42 -14.81 -30.71
C ALA A 161 2.40 -13.56 -31.63
N ALA A 162 1.75 -13.67 -32.79
CA ALA A 162 1.58 -12.58 -33.74
C ALA A 162 0.20 -11.90 -33.60
N SER A 163 -0.57 -12.19 -32.56
CA SER A 163 -1.87 -11.53 -32.28
C SER A 163 -1.71 -10.03 -32.22
N ARG A 164 -2.66 -9.30 -32.81
CA ARG A 164 -2.70 -7.83 -32.72
C ARG A 164 -3.50 -7.40 -31.52
N ARG A 165 -2.95 -6.48 -30.79
CA ARG A 165 -3.63 -5.83 -29.67
C ARG A 165 -4.75 -4.93 -30.19
N VAL A 166 -5.97 -5.13 -29.70
CA VAL A 166 -7.10 -4.26 -29.96
C VAL A 166 -7.16 -3.21 -28.85
N ASN A 167 -6.88 -1.96 -29.19
CA ASN A 167 -6.82 -0.86 -28.23
C ASN A 167 -8.16 -0.16 -28.05
N SER A 168 -8.96 -0.06 -29.12
CA SER A 168 -10.27 0.58 -29.11
C SER A 168 -11.13 0.04 -30.24
N MET A 169 -12.43 0.20 -30.14
CA MET A 169 -13.41 -0.30 -31.14
C MET A 169 -14.58 0.66 -31.23
N GLN A 170 -15.17 0.76 -32.46
CA GLN A 170 -16.40 1.49 -32.67
C GLN A 170 -17.24 0.80 -33.75
N VAL A 171 -18.56 1.02 -33.67
CA VAL A 171 -19.48 0.71 -34.79
C VAL A 171 -19.83 2.03 -35.48
N PHE A 172 -19.54 2.10 -36.76
CA PHE A 172 -19.85 3.26 -37.59
C PHE A 172 -20.27 2.84 -39.00
N ASN A 173 -21.37 3.40 -39.52
CA ASN A 173 -21.92 3.08 -40.85
C ASN A 173 -22.05 1.57 -41.11
N ASP A 174 -22.67 0.83 -40.18
CA ASP A 174 -22.87 -0.62 -40.24
C ASP A 174 -21.57 -1.44 -40.36
N GLN A 175 -20.46 -0.90 -39.88
CA GLN A 175 -19.17 -1.58 -39.82
C GLN A 175 -18.60 -1.54 -38.43
N PHE A 176 -17.99 -2.64 -37.99
CA PHE A 176 -17.08 -2.68 -36.86
C PHE A 176 -15.71 -2.16 -37.28
N PHE A 177 -15.20 -1.15 -36.60
CA PHE A 177 -13.84 -0.68 -36.71
C PHE A 177 -13.07 -1.09 -35.46
N ILE A 178 -11.86 -1.64 -35.60
CA ILE A 178 -10.93 -1.89 -34.53
C ILE A 178 -9.63 -1.12 -34.76
N LEU A 179 -9.14 -0.52 -33.67
CA LEU A 179 -7.87 0.17 -33.61
C LEU A 179 -6.84 -0.78 -32.99
N THR A 180 -5.72 -0.95 -33.67
CA THR A 180 -4.68 -1.87 -33.24
C THR A 180 -3.32 -1.19 -33.16
N ASP A 181 -2.35 -1.88 -32.56
CA ASP A 181 -0.93 -1.50 -32.53
C ASP A 181 -0.27 -1.43 -33.94
N ASN A 182 -1.00 -1.76 -34.99
CA ASN A 182 -0.47 -1.80 -36.35
C ASN A 182 -1.50 -1.33 -37.43
N GLY A 183 -2.41 -0.44 -37.06
CA GLY A 183 -3.37 0.12 -38.00
C GLY A 183 -4.83 -0.16 -37.66
N ILE A 184 -5.72 0.28 -38.51
CA ILE A 184 -7.18 0.16 -38.37
C ILE A 184 -7.70 -0.93 -39.26
N TYR A 185 -8.58 -1.79 -38.76
CA TYR A 185 -9.26 -2.84 -39.48
C TYR A 185 -10.77 -2.69 -39.32
N TYR A 186 -11.52 -3.14 -40.34
CA TYR A 186 -12.98 -3.08 -40.31
C TYR A 186 -13.63 -4.29 -40.97
N THR A 187 -14.88 -4.58 -40.57
CA THR A 187 -15.73 -5.63 -41.16
C THR A 187 -17.19 -5.22 -41.03
N PRO A 188 -18.06 -5.60 -42.00
CA PRO A 188 -19.49 -5.33 -41.89
C PRO A 188 -20.12 -5.98 -40.64
N VAL A 189 -20.99 -5.26 -39.95
CA VAL A 189 -21.76 -5.77 -38.80
C VAL A 189 -22.59 -7.00 -39.17
N ALA A 190 -23.17 -7.00 -40.39
CA ALA A 190 -23.98 -8.10 -40.90
C ALA A 190 -23.16 -9.33 -41.42
N SER A 191 -21.83 -9.29 -41.32
CA SER A 191 -20.98 -10.44 -41.69
C SER A 191 -21.24 -11.62 -40.75
N HIS A 192 -21.17 -12.84 -41.27
CA HIS A 192 -21.20 -14.06 -40.44
C HIS A 192 -19.80 -14.65 -40.23
N SER A 193 -18.76 -13.93 -40.61
CA SER A 193 -17.36 -14.39 -40.57
C SER A 193 -16.45 -13.45 -39.74
N GLN A 194 -17.01 -12.67 -38.83
CA GLN A 194 -16.21 -11.75 -38.00
C GLN A 194 -15.14 -12.48 -37.17
N ALA A 195 -15.40 -13.74 -36.77
CA ALA A 195 -14.43 -14.56 -36.06
C ALA A 195 -13.19 -14.92 -36.91
N ASP A 196 -13.31 -14.88 -38.25
CA ASP A 196 -12.19 -15.08 -39.18
C ASP A 196 -11.58 -13.73 -39.57
N PHE A 197 -10.50 -13.35 -38.86
CA PHE A 197 -9.81 -12.08 -39.08
C PHE A 197 -9.25 -11.92 -40.53
N SER A 198 -9.05 -13.00 -41.25
CA SER A 198 -8.62 -12.92 -42.67
C SER A 198 -9.65 -12.25 -43.59
N THR A 199 -10.91 -12.17 -43.14
CA THR A 199 -12.01 -11.49 -43.89
C THR A 199 -12.09 -10.00 -43.59
N TRP A 200 -11.40 -9.52 -42.53
CA TRP A 200 -11.35 -8.12 -42.18
C TRP A 200 -10.51 -7.33 -43.16
N GLN A 201 -10.96 -6.14 -43.49
CA GLN A 201 -10.25 -5.25 -44.39
C GLN A 201 -9.41 -4.27 -43.58
N ARG A 202 -8.17 -4.04 -44.00
CA ARG A 202 -7.34 -2.98 -43.45
C ARG A 202 -7.69 -1.65 -44.10
N VAL A 203 -7.70 -0.57 -43.33
CA VAL A 203 -7.77 0.79 -43.87
C VAL A 203 -6.44 1.12 -44.54
N TYR A 204 -6.47 1.37 -45.85
CA TYR A 204 -5.30 1.76 -46.65
C TYR A 204 -5.19 3.29 -46.72
N GLY A 205 -3.97 3.80 -46.93
CA GLY A 205 -3.71 5.24 -47.05
C GLY A 205 -3.46 5.96 -45.72
N LEU A 206 -3.68 5.28 -44.61
CA LEU A 206 -3.27 5.76 -43.31
C LEU A 206 -1.88 5.24 -42.92
N PRO A 207 -1.11 5.99 -42.10
CA PRO A 207 0.19 5.53 -41.65
C PRO A 207 0.09 4.21 -40.87
N MET A 208 1.22 3.48 -40.82
CA MET A 208 1.39 2.38 -39.88
C MET A 208 1.72 2.99 -38.55
N GLY A 209 0.99 2.63 -37.51
CA GLY A 209 1.21 3.18 -36.17
C GLY A 209 0.29 2.55 -35.12
N ASP A 210 0.46 2.94 -33.87
CA ASP A 210 -0.37 2.52 -32.74
C ASP A 210 -1.59 3.45 -32.64
N TYR A 211 -2.77 2.92 -32.96
CA TYR A 211 -4.04 3.63 -32.86
C TYR A 211 -4.68 3.30 -31.52
N GLN A 212 -4.94 4.31 -30.66
CA GLN A 212 -5.28 4.07 -29.26
C GLN A 212 -6.73 4.38 -28.92
N HIS A 213 -7.21 5.59 -29.16
CA HIS A 213 -8.55 6.03 -28.75
C HIS A 213 -9.45 6.23 -29.95
N SER A 214 -10.74 5.96 -29.78
CA SER A 214 -11.76 6.26 -30.82
C SER A 214 -13.08 6.65 -30.18
N CYS A 215 -13.83 7.50 -30.90
CA CYS A 215 -15.21 7.83 -30.58
C CYS A 215 -16.00 8.13 -31.85
N VAL A 216 -17.32 8.02 -31.78
CA VAL A 216 -18.24 8.48 -32.83
C VAL A 216 -18.89 9.76 -32.38
N PHE A 217 -18.65 10.86 -33.10
CA PHE A 217 -19.17 12.16 -32.79
C PHE A 217 -19.57 12.95 -34.03
N GLY A 218 -20.70 13.67 -33.96
CA GLY A 218 -21.17 14.52 -35.08
C GLY A 218 -21.32 13.78 -36.42
N GLY A 219 -21.62 12.48 -36.39
CA GLY A 219 -21.72 11.62 -37.59
C GLY A 219 -20.38 11.29 -38.22
N ARG A 220 -19.29 11.33 -37.49
CA ARG A 220 -17.93 10.99 -37.91
C ARG A 220 -17.28 10.06 -36.89
N LEU A 221 -16.35 9.22 -37.37
CA LEU A 221 -15.50 8.40 -36.49
C LEU A 221 -14.17 9.08 -36.32
N TYR A 222 -13.83 9.40 -35.05
CA TYR A 222 -12.55 9.96 -34.66
C TYR A 222 -11.63 8.87 -34.11
N VAL A 223 -10.34 8.95 -34.47
CA VAL A 223 -9.31 8.02 -34.02
C VAL A 223 -8.01 8.75 -33.71
N THR A 224 -7.32 8.35 -32.65
CA THR A 224 -5.96 8.84 -32.37
C THR A 224 -4.92 7.89 -32.93
N CYS A 225 -3.82 8.45 -33.45
CA CYS A 225 -2.64 7.72 -33.85
C CYS A 225 -1.41 8.36 -33.22
N GLN A 226 -0.60 7.55 -32.56
CA GLN A 226 0.66 7.99 -31.99
C GLN A 226 1.80 7.75 -32.97
N PHE A 227 2.55 8.81 -33.28
CA PHE A 227 3.76 8.76 -34.11
C PHE A 227 4.99 9.02 -33.23
N GLU A 228 6.06 8.22 -33.44
CA GLU A 228 7.26 8.29 -32.61
C GLU A 228 7.96 9.66 -32.60
N GLU A 229 7.81 10.47 -33.67
CA GLU A 229 8.51 11.76 -33.81
C GLU A 229 7.59 13.00 -33.85
N GLU A 230 6.29 12.84 -34.11
CA GLU A 230 5.36 13.96 -34.39
C GLU A 230 4.29 14.19 -33.29
N GLY A 231 4.23 13.30 -32.29
CA GLY A 231 3.17 13.32 -31.26
C GLY A 231 1.85 12.68 -31.74
N ASP A 232 0.79 12.86 -30.97
CA ASP A 232 -0.53 12.30 -31.30
C ASP A 232 -1.21 13.10 -32.41
N THR A 233 -1.82 12.40 -33.36
CA THR A 233 -2.64 12.99 -34.41
C THR A 233 -4.07 12.50 -34.28
N LEU A 234 -5.05 13.38 -34.30
CA LEU A 234 -6.47 13.06 -34.36
C LEU A 234 -6.92 13.03 -35.83
N LEU A 235 -7.37 11.85 -36.29
CA LEU A 235 -7.93 11.65 -37.62
C LEU A 235 -9.43 11.47 -37.51
N MET A 236 -10.17 11.87 -38.53
CA MET A 236 -11.59 11.63 -38.63
C MET A 236 -11.97 10.91 -39.95
N PHE A 237 -12.98 10.08 -39.89
CA PHE A 237 -13.61 9.44 -41.03
C PHE A 237 -15.03 9.95 -41.17
N ASP A 238 -15.36 10.58 -42.30
CA ASP A 238 -16.68 11.15 -42.59
C ASP A 238 -17.67 10.15 -43.24
N GLY A 239 -17.25 8.89 -43.38
CA GLY A 239 -17.97 7.83 -44.10
C GLY A 239 -17.50 7.63 -45.54
N ASN A 240 -16.70 8.56 -46.10
CA ASN A 240 -16.15 8.48 -47.46
C ASN A 240 -14.62 8.57 -47.46
N ALA A 241 -14.05 9.47 -46.66
CA ALA A 241 -12.62 9.73 -46.63
C ALA A 241 -12.10 9.90 -45.22
N TRP A 242 -10.85 9.51 -45.00
CA TRP A 242 -10.07 9.80 -43.81
C TRP A 242 -9.39 11.16 -43.98
N LEU A 243 -9.59 12.04 -43.02
CA LEU A 243 -9.09 13.41 -43.01
C LEU A 243 -8.43 13.71 -41.67
N PRO A 244 -7.41 14.58 -41.62
CA PRO A 244 -6.95 15.10 -40.33
C PRO A 244 -8.06 15.97 -39.69
N SER A 245 -8.27 15.79 -38.39
CA SER A 245 -9.12 16.69 -37.59
C SER A 245 -8.46 18.06 -37.46
N GLN A 246 -9.28 19.13 -37.27
CA GLN A 246 -8.79 20.47 -36.95
C GLN A 246 -8.49 20.63 -35.44
N ILE A 247 -8.80 19.61 -34.62
CA ILE A 247 -8.54 19.58 -33.19
C ILE A 247 -7.05 19.30 -32.99
N ASP A 248 -6.34 20.27 -32.47
CA ASP A 248 -4.91 20.21 -32.18
C ASP A 248 -4.69 20.08 -30.66
N VAL A 249 -4.66 18.84 -30.19
CA VAL A 249 -4.40 18.45 -28.79
C VAL A 249 -3.41 17.30 -28.78
N THR A 250 -2.29 17.46 -28.06
CA THR A 250 -1.29 16.43 -27.92
C THR A 250 -0.59 16.53 -26.54
N PRO A 251 -0.31 15.41 -25.84
CA PRO A 251 -0.85 14.07 -26.10
C PRO A 251 -2.34 13.97 -25.76
N ILE A 252 -3.05 13.06 -26.44
CA ILE A 252 -4.47 12.75 -26.14
C ILE A 252 -4.49 11.59 -25.14
N ARG A 253 -5.16 11.80 -24.00
CA ARG A 253 -5.32 10.80 -22.94
C ARG A 253 -6.69 10.17 -22.90
N ALA A 254 -7.73 10.93 -23.25
CA ALA A 254 -9.09 10.43 -23.33
C ALA A 254 -9.89 11.14 -24.40
N LEU A 255 -10.84 10.40 -25.01
CA LEU A 255 -11.92 10.91 -25.83
C LEU A 255 -13.23 10.43 -25.22
N ASP A 256 -14.14 11.37 -24.94
CA ASP A 256 -15.47 11.03 -24.46
C ASP A 256 -16.53 11.88 -25.14
N VAL A 257 -17.72 11.32 -25.30
CA VAL A 257 -18.83 11.97 -26.00
C VAL A 257 -20.09 11.91 -25.15
N SER A 258 -20.60 13.06 -24.77
CA SER A 258 -21.86 13.18 -24.05
C SER A 258 -22.58 14.46 -24.47
N ASP A 259 -23.92 14.44 -24.49
CA ASP A 259 -24.80 15.57 -24.73
C ASP A 259 -24.46 16.42 -25.99
N GLY A 260 -23.97 15.75 -27.05
CA GLY A 260 -23.60 16.40 -28.30
C GLY A 260 -22.31 17.23 -28.23
N GLN A 261 -21.46 16.95 -27.26
CA GLN A 261 -20.12 17.50 -27.10
C GLN A 261 -19.06 16.42 -27.16
N LEU A 262 -17.88 16.72 -27.69
CA LEU A 262 -16.68 15.89 -27.68
C LEU A 262 -15.70 16.45 -26.65
N LEU A 263 -15.37 15.64 -25.64
CA LEU A 263 -14.27 15.90 -24.73
C LEU A 263 -12.98 15.32 -25.32
N VAL A 264 -11.93 16.13 -25.34
CA VAL A 264 -10.56 15.73 -25.67
C VAL A 264 -9.67 16.11 -24.51
N ALA A 265 -9.23 15.13 -23.72
CA ALA A 265 -8.38 15.35 -22.57
C ALA A 265 -6.91 15.12 -22.91
N SER A 266 -6.07 16.01 -22.37
CA SER A 266 -4.62 15.91 -22.38
C SER A 266 -4.10 15.69 -20.95
N TRP A 267 -2.78 15.63 -20.76
CA TRP A 267 -2.17 15.37 -19.46
C TRP A 267 -2.43 16.47 -18.39
N SER A 268 -2.82 17.70 -18.79
CA SER A 268 -3.03 18.82 -17.86
C SER A 268 -4.30 19.64 -18.11
N PHE A 269 -5.10 19.27 -19.11
CA PHE A 269 -6.34 19.98 -19.44
C PHE A 269 -7.28 19.09 -20.25
N ALA A 270 -8.51 19.53 -20.42
CA ALA A 270 -9.46 19.00 -21.40
C ALA A 270 -10.12 20.14 -22.17
N ASN A 271 -10.43 19.87 -23.44
CA ASN A 271 -11.20 20.77 -24.30
C ASN A 271 -12.53 20.13 -24.67
N LEU A 272 -13.56 20.96 -24.80
CA LEU A 272 -14.84 20.56 -25.37
C LEU A 272 -14.99 21.12 -26.79
N TYR A 273 -15.56 20.32 -27.66
CA TYR A 273 -15.80 20.67 -29.06
C TYR A 273 -17.24 20.39 -29.48
N ASP A 274 -17.78 21.23 -30.36
CA ASP A 274 -19.03 20.97 -31.05
C ASP A 274 -18.83 20.10 -32.31
N ALA A 275 -19.94 19.70 -32.96
CA ALA A 275 -19.92 18.86 -34.16
C ALA A 275 -19.20 19.51 -35.37
N SER A 276 -18.90 20.79 -35.33
CA SER A 276 -18.12 21.54 -36.31
C SER A 276 -16.63 21.64 -35.96
N GLU A 277 -16.18 20.91 -34.95
CA GLU A 277 -14.82 20.98 -34.36
C GLU A 277 -14.46 22.36 -33.81
N GLN A 278 -15.48 23.19 -33.45
CA GLN A 278 -15.20 24.45 -32.77
C GLN A 278 -15.09 24.21 -31.26
N MET A 279 -14.01 24.72 -30.68
CA MET A 279 -13.80 24.63 -29.24
C MET A 279 -14.86 25.46 -28.51
N THR A 280 -15.63 24.82 -27.66
CA THR A 280 -16.69 25.41 -26.84
C THR A 280 -16.26 25.63 -25.39
N GLY A 281 -15.19 24.96 -24.93
CA GLY A 281 -14.67 25.10 -23.59
C GLY A 281 -13.23 24.61 -23.47
N TYR A 282 -12.50 25.23 -22.54
CA TYR A 282 -11.15 24.84 -22.10
C TYR A 282 -11.15 24.66 -20.60
N PHE A 283 -10.68 23.53 -20.08
CA PHE A 283 -10.74 23.15 -18.68
C PHE A 283 -9.37 22.66 -18.22
N GLY A 284 -8.54 23.61 -17.81
CA GLY A 284 -7.29 23.35 -17.10
C GLY A 284 -7.44 23.68 -15.63
N TYR A 285 -6.74 22.97 -14.78
CA TYR A 285 -6.69 23.26 -13.34
C TYR A 285 -5.25 23.27 -12.85
N GLU A 286 -4.99 23.99 -11.78
CA GLU A 286 -3.74 23.89 -11.07
C GLU A 286 -3.78 22.66 -10.17
N GLY A 287 -2.73 21.85 -10.17
CA GLY A 287 -2.67 20.66 -9.33
C GLY A 287 -2.72 21.03 -7.84
N ALA A 288 -3.50 20.30 -7.06
CA ALA A 288 -3.66 20.57 -5.63
C ALA A 288 -2.40 20.21 -4.82
N TYR A 289 -1.70 19.14 -5.22
CA TYR A 289 -0.55 18.59 -4.49
C TYR A 289 0.69 18.40 -5.35
N GLN A 290 0.50 18.23 -6.66
CA GLN A 290 1.58 18.05 -7.66
C GLN A 290 1.11 18.62 -9.00
N TRP A 291 2.00 18.66 -9.98
CA TRP A 291 1.62 18.96 -11.36
C TRP A 291 0.57 17.95 -11.85
N GLN A 292 -0.37 18.44 -12.66
CA GLN A 292 -1.40 17.59 -13.26
C GLN A 292 -0.77 16.43 -14.04
N ASN A 293 -1.44 15.28 -13.97
CA ASN A 293 -1.10 14.09 -14.74
C ASN A 293 -2.38 13.30 -15.03
N VAL A 294 -3.24 13.91 -15.83
CA VAL A 294 -4.51 13.31 -16.24
C VAL A 294 -4.25 12.07 -17.06
N GLN A 295 -4.87 10.97 -16.67
CA GLN A 295 -4.80 9.68 -17.35
C GLN A 295 -6.08 9.36 -18.11
N ASP A 296 -7.23 9.81 -17.56
CA ASP A 296 -8.56 9.58 -18.13
C ASP A 296 -9.50 10.71 -17.72
N ALA A 297 -10.57 10.93 -18.49
CA ALA A 297 -11.59 11.91 -18.16
C ALA A 297 -12.93 11.51 -18.80
N CYS A 298 -14.05 11.82 -18.14
CA CYS A 298 -15.38 11.60 -18.68
C CYS A 298 -16.29 12.82 -18.50
N LEU A 299 -17.22 12.99 -19.44
CA LEU A 299 -18.31 13.95 -19.38
C LEU A 299 -19.52 13.38 -18.63
N ASP A 300 -20.11 14.19 -17.79
CA ASP A 300 -21.25 13.84 -16.96
C ASP A 300 -22.19 15.04 -16.85
N GLY A 301 -23.05 15.22 -17.87
CA GLY A 301 -23.87 16.42 -18.01
C GLY A 301 -23.04 17.69 -18.06
N ASN A 302 -23.22 18.60 -17.08
CA ASN A 302 -22.43 19.82 -16.94
C ASN A 302 -21.09 19.64 -16.20
N LEU A 303 -20.73 18.41 -15.85
CA LEU A 303 -19.52 18.11 -15.09
C LEU A 303 -18.49 17.37 -15.96
N ILE A 304 -17.23 17.61 -15.64
CA ILE A 304 -16.09 16.87 -16.15
C ILE A 304 -15.39 16.24 -14.96
N TRP A 305 -15.17 14.94 -15.03
CA TRP A 305 -14.42 14.18 -14.04
C TRP A 305 -13.07 13.77 -14.62
N PHE A 306 -12.01 14.04 -13.88
CA PHE A 306 -10.65 13.69 -14.25
C PHE A 306 -10.09 12.63 -13.31
N ALA A 307 -9.54 11.59 -13.88
CA ALA A 307 -8.65 10.64 -13.20
C ALA A 307 -7.21 11.17 -13.32
N ASP A 308 -6.69 11.78 -12.28
CA ASP A 308 -5.34 12.36 -12.25
C ASP A 308 -4.42 11.51 -11.38
N ALA A 309 -3.34 10.99 -11.95
CA ALA A 309 -2.41 10.13 -11.24
C ALA A 309 -1.66 10.84 -10.11
N ASN A 310 -1.52 12.16 -10.18
CA ASN A 310 -0.81 12.95 -9.18
C ASN A 310 -1.73 13.66 -8.18
N ASN A 311 -3.01 13.83 -8.51
CA ASN A 311 -3.96 14.60 -7.69
C ASN A 311 -5.22 13.80 -7.32
N GLY A 312 -5.47 12.64 -7.92
CA GLY A 312 -6.63 11.80 -7.61
C GLY A 312 -7.86 12.11 -8.45
N LEU A 313 -9.07 12.00 -7.88
CA LEU A 313 -10.33 12.24 -8.57
C LEU A 313 -10.72 13.71 -8.48
N MET A 314 -10.68 14.42 -9.62
CA MET A 314 -11.03 15.83 -9.72
C MET A 314 -12.38 16.00 -10.42
N GLN A 315 -13.19 16.96 -9.92
CA GLN A 315 -14.47 17.36 -10.50
C GLN A 315 -14.40 18.82 -10.94
N MET A 316 -14.85 19.11 -12.16
CA MET A 316 -15.04 20.48 -12.65
C MET A 316 -16.39 20.64 -13.30
N SER A 317 -17.00 21.81 -13.16
CA SER A 317 -18.19 22.19 -13.93
C SER A 317 -17.80 23.00 -15.16
N GLN A 318 -18.59 22.87 -16.24
CA GLN A 318 -18.33 23.58 -17.50
C GLN A 318 -18.41 25.11 -17.36
N ASP A 319 -19.11 25.63 -16.36
CA ASP A 319 -19.19 27.05 -16.05
C ASP A 319 -18.15 27.53 -15.02
N TRP A 320 -17.22 26.66 -14.61
CA TRP A 320 -16.18 26.90 -13.61
C TRP A 320 -16.71 27.23 -12.20
N SER A 321 -17.98 27.03 -11.93
CA SER A 321 -18.56 27.24 -10.59
C SER A 321 -18.15 26.15 -9.58
N VAL A 322 -17.75 24.98 -10.06
CA VAL A 322 -17.24 23.86 -9.25
C VAL A 322 -15.86 23.49 -9.73
N MET A 323 -14.92 23.42 -8.82
CA MET A 323 -13.62 22.77 -8.96
C MET A 323 -13.30 22.12 -7.62
N GLN A 324 -13.35 20.81 -7.57
CA GLN A 324 -13.24 20.07 -6.33
C GLN A 324 -12.37 18.81 -6.50
N LEU A 325 -11.44 18.63 -5.57
CA LEU A 325 -10.72 17.38 -5.38
C LEU A 325 -11.50 16.48 -4.39
N HIS A 326 -11.69 15.23 -4.74
CA HIS A 326 -12.31 14.21 -3.89
C HIS A 326 -11.26 13.32 -3.26
N GLU A 327 -10.95 13.58 -2.00
CA GLU A 327 -9.97 12.83 -1.23
C GLU A 327 -10.61 11.71 -0.41
N ILE A 328 -9.98 10.55 -0.41
CA ILE A 328 -10.29 9.48 0.56
C ILE A 328 -9.43 9.65 1.81
N ASN A 329 -9.81 9.00 2.90
CA ASN A 329 -8.99 8.92 4.11
C ASN A 329 -7.84 7.92 3.90
N GLY A 330 -6.74 8.39 3.30
CA GLY A 330 -5.60 7.56 2.93
C GLY A 330 -4.26 8.30 2.96
N PRO A 331 -3.14 7.54 2.93
CA PRO A 331 -1.83 8.12 2.73
C PRO A 331 -1.77 8.77 1.33
N TYR A 332 -0.91 9.78 1.18
CA TYR A 332 -0.79 10.43 -0.11
C TYR A 332 -0.18 9.49 -1.18
N SER A 333 0.74 8.63 -0.83
CA SER A 333 1.48 7.75 -1.75
C SER A 333 1.14 6.28 -1.56
N ALA A 334 1.02 5.53 -2.65
CA ALA A 334 1.01 4.08 -2.62
C ALA A 334 2.42 3.50 -2.33
N ALA A 335 3.50 4.25 -2.58
CA ALA A 335 4.82 3.85 -2.17
C ALA A 335 4.95 4.01 -0.64
N ALA A 336 5.18 2.90 0.06
CA ALA A 336 5.45 2.87 1.49
C ALA A 336 6.81 2.20 1.73
N PHE A 337 7.79 2.99 2.18
CA PHE A 337 9.16 2.49 2.35
C PHE A 337 9.51 2.20 3.80
N ARG A 338 9.28 3.20 4.69
CA ARG A 338 9.50 3.07 6.13
C ARG A 338 8.33 3.67 6.90
N MET A 339 8.09 3.10 8.07
CA MET A 339 7.07 3.56 9.00
C MET A 339 7.64 3.54 10.42
N ASP A 340 7.15 4.44 11.26
CA ASP A 340 7.35 4.37 12.70
C ASP A 340 6.01 4.58 13.41
N TYR A 341 5.84 3.92 14.55
CA TYR A 341 4.64 4.05 15.37
C TYR A 341 5.03 4.34 16.82
N TYR A 342 4.51 5.43 17.34
CA TYR A 342 4.65 5.80 18.73
C TYR A 342 3.46 6.64 19.20
N ASP A 343 2.99 6.42 20.44
CA ASP A 343 1.99 7.24 21.14
C ASP A 343 0.73 7.53 20.31
N GLY A 344 0.14 6.49 19.70
CA GLY A 344 -1.08 6.62 18.92
C GLY A 344 -0.91 7.18 17.50
N LYS A 345 0.32 7.43 17.06
CA LYS A 345 0.62 7.96 15.73
C LYS A 345 1.45 6.97 14.92
N LEU A 346 1.04 6.72 13.70
CA LEU A 346 1.85 6.10 12.66
C LEU A 346 2.37 7.19 11.73
N VAL A 347 3.64 7.13 11.38
CA VAL A 347 4.23 8.01 10.35
C VAL A 347 4.81 7.15 9.25
N MET A 348 4.58 7.53 8.00
CA MET A 348 5.06 6.83 6.82
C MET A 348 5.81 7.78 5.90
N VAL A 349 6.94 7.30 5.38
CA VAL A 349 7.72 7.93 4.32
C VAL A 349 7.73 7.05 3.06
N PRO A 350 7.51 7.63 1.87
CA PRO A 350 7.37 6.89 0.61
C PRO A 350 8.69 6.52 -0.03
N GLY A 351 9.78 7.13 0.42
CA GLY A 351 11.09 7.17 -0.22
C GLY A 351 11.61 5.85 -0.73
N ALA A 352 12.68 5.90 -1.45
CA ALA A 352 13.42 4.73 -1.87
C ALA A 352 14.91 5.04 -1.95
N VAL A 353 15.72 4.01 -1.89
CA VAL A 353 17.11 4.07 -2.29
C VAL A 353 17.24 3.23 -3.57
N ALA A 354 17.77 3.81 -4.62
CA ALA A 354 17.98 3.08 -5.87
C ALA A 354 18.84 1.82 -5.63
N PRO A 355 18.65 0.72 -6.38
CA PRO A 355 19.39 -0.53 -6.15
C PRO A 355 20.91 -0.37 -6.17
N ALA A 356 21.41 0.65 -6.83
CA ALA A 356 22.84 1.01 -6.83
C ALA A 356 23.29 1.77 -5.57
N GLY A 357 22.39 2.09 -4.62
CA GLY A 357 22.68 2.94 -3.46
C GLY A 357 22.69 4.42 -3.82
N GLY A 358 21.89 4.82 -4.82
CA GLY A 358 21.75 6.19 -5.29
C GLY A 358 20.36 6.77 -4.98
N LYS A 359 20.14 7.98 -5.50
CA LYS A 359 18.87 8.70 -5.40
C LYS A 359 17.78 8.07 -6.27
N SER A 360 16.57 8.14 -5.81
CA SER A 360 15.35 7.78 -6.55
C SER A 360 14.54 9.00 -7.00
N TYR A 361 14.88 10.18 -6.48
CA TYR A 361 14.25 11.48 -6.77
C TYR A 361 12.74 11.53 -6.46
N LEU A 362 12.32 10.82 -5.42
CA LEU A 362 10.95 10.90 -4.92
C LEU A 362 10.76 12.15 -4.07
N ASN A 363 9.61 12.82 -4.21
CA ASN A 363 9.26 13.96 -3.38
C ASN A 363 9.29 13.58 -1.90
N PRO A 364 9.85 14.44 -1.02
CA PRO A 364 9.96 14.18 0.39
C PRO A 364 8.65 14.50 1.14
N ASP A 365 7.57 13.90 0.67
CA ASP A 365 6.26 13.99 1.29
C ASP A 365 6.16 13.00 2.45
N LEU A 366 5.29 13.27 3.42
CA LEU A 366 5.18 12.46 4.63
C LEU A 366 3.71 12.33 5.02
N SER A 367 3.30 11.10 5.40
CA SER A 367 1.92 10.80 5.82
C SER A 367 1.87 10.39 7.27
N TYR A 368 0.86 10.91 7.99
CA TYR A 368 0.56 10.60 9.39
C TYR A 368 -0.79 9.92 9.50
N PHE A 369 -0.88 8.86 10.29
CA PHE A 369 -2.13 8.24 10.66
C PHE A 369 -2.32 8.30 12.17
N ALA A 370 -3.36 8.96 12.63
CA ALA A 370 -3.72 9.06 14.02
C ALA A 370 -5.23 9.22 14.17
N ASN A 371 -5.82 8.65 15.22
CA ASN A 371 -7.28 8.71 15.46
C ASN A 371 -8.11 8.29 14.26
N GLU A 372 -7.68 7.24 13.55
CA GLU A 372 -8.32 6.69 12.34
C GLU A 372 -8.35 7.67 11.14
N GLN A 373 -7.51 8.69 11.13
CA GLN A 373 -7.42 9.69 10.07
C GLN A 373 -5.99 9.82 9.56
N TRP A 374 -5.86 9.94 8.23
CA TRP A 374 -4.61 10.29 7.56
C TRP A 374 -4.49 11.80 7.42
N THR A 375 -3.30 12.32 7.62
CA THR A 375 -2.91 13.70 7.34
C THR A 375 -1.60 13.67 6.56
N ASN A 376 -1.52 14.45 5.48
CA ASN A 376 -0.39 14.44 4.56
C ASN A 376 0.34 15.79 4.60
N ALA A 377 1.68 15.76 4.66
CA ALA A 377 2.55 16.93 4.58
C ALA A 377 3.31 16.91 3.25
N PHE A 378 2.93 17.82 2.34
CA PHE A 378 3.45 17.88 0.98
C PHE A 378 4.64 18.82 0.82
N GLN A 379 5.62 18.41 -0.01
CA GLN A 379 6.76 19.24 -0.37
C GLN A 379 6.32 20.58 -0.97
N MET A 380 5.37 20.57 -1.90
CA MET A 380 4.93 21.77 -2.60
C MET A 380 4.37 22.86 -1.66
N HIS A 381 3.88 22.47 -0.48
CA HIS A 381 3.40 23.39 0.54
C HIS A 381 4.50 23.79 1.54
N ASN A 382 5.72 23.29 1.39
CA ASN A 382 6.84 23.51 2.32
C ASN A 382 8.10 23.96 1.56
N PRO A 383 8.32 25.26 1.37
CA PRO A 383 9.48 25.76 0.63
C PRO A 383 10.83 25.31 1.18
N ALA A 384 10.90 24.94 2.47
CA ALA A 384 12.12 24.39 3.08
C ALA A 384 12.52 23.01 2.54
N LEU A 385 11.62 22.31 1.84
CA LEU A 385 11.86 21.01 1.22
C LEU A 385 12.17 21.12 -0.29
N GLU A 386 12.17 22.31 -0.87
CA GLU A 386 12.45 22.51 -2.29
C GLU A 386 13.86 21.99 -2.64
N GLY A 387 13.93 21.16 -3.69
CA GLY A 387 15.18 20.52 -4.14
C GLY A 387 15.69 19.37 -3.27
N LEU A 388 14.94 18.97 -2.24
CA LEU A 388 15.22 17.79 -1.42
C LEU A 388 14.43 16.59 -1.93
N TYR A 389 14.95 15.36 -1.73
CA TYR A 389 14.37 14.12 -2.24
C TYR A 389 14.61 12.94 -1.29
N ASP A 390 13.81 11.88 -1.45
CA ASP A 390 14.04 10.55 -0.89
C ASP A 390 14.03 10.51 0.65
N LEU A 391 12.88 10.73 1.27
CA LEU A 391 12.68 10.39 2.69
C LEU A 391 12.70 8.86 2.86
N VAL A 392 13.76 8.31 3.44
CA VAL A 392 14.00 6.85 3.50
C VAL A 392 13.91 6.27 4.91
N THR A 393 13.86 7.11 5.92
CA THR A 393 13.77 6.70 7.31
C THR A 393 13.00 7.74 8.14
N VAL A 394 12.32 7.29 9.19
CA VAL A 394 11.52 8.15 10.07
C VAL A 394 11.56 7.64 11.51
N ALA A 395 11.53 8.55 12.46
CA ALA A 395 11.43 8.25 13.89
C ALA A 395 10.61 9.32 14.61
N ILE A 396 9.66 8.90 15.44
CA ILE A 396 8.88 9.77 16.32
C ILE A 396 9.67 9.97 17.63
N ASN A 397 9.77 11.21 18.11
CA ASN A 397 10.49 11.49 19.35
C ASN A 397 9.74 10.88 20.55
N PRO A 398 10.32 9.89 21.26
CA PRO A 398 9.65 9.21 22.37
C PRO A 398 9.43 10.11 23.61
N GLN A 399 10.10 11.25 23.70
CA GLN A 399 9.89 12.24 24.76
C GLN A 399 8.86 13.30 24.39
N ASN A 400 8.57 13.46 23.10
CA ASN A 400 7.60 14.42 22.59
C ASN A 400 7.04 13.96 21.24
N SER A 401 5.93 13.24 21.24
CA SER A 401 5.31 12.67 20.03
C SER A 401 4.77 13.69 19.01
N SER A 402 4.82 15.01 19.33
CA SER A 402 4.59 16.05 18.33
C SER A 402 5.80 16.29 17.40
N GLU A 403 6.99 15.79 17.79
CA GLU A 403 8.20 15.90 17.00
C GLU A 403 8.47 14.60 16.24
N VAL A 404 8.62 14.74 14.94
CA VAL A 404 8.98 13.66 14.01
C VAL A 404 10.25 14.04 13.28
N TYR A 405 11.19 13.11 13.20
CA TYR A 405 12.40 13.27 12.43
C TYR A 405 12.37 12.32 11.24
N ALA A 406 12.74 12.81 10.06
CA ALA A 406 12.83 12.00 8.85
C ALA A 406 14.16 12.22 8.13
N GLY A 407 14.81 11.14 7.74
CA GLY A 407 16.10 11.17 7.07
C GLY A 407 15.94 11.16 5.55
N LEU A 408 16.64 12.08 4.88
CA LEU A 408 16.71 12.20 3.43
C LEU A 408 17.97 11.48 2.92
N PHE A 409 17.79 10.61 1.93
CA PHE A 409 18.93 10.01 1.22
C PHE A 409 19.64 11.01 0.27
N CYS A 410 19.23 12.28 0.34
CA CYS A 410 19.85 13.41 -0.36
C CYS A 410 19.34 14.71 0.29
N GLY A 411 19.99 15.16 1.37
CA GLY A 411 19.58 16.43 1.99
C GLY A 411 19.76 16.51 3.50
N GLY A 412 19.89 15.39 4.20
CA GLY A 412 20.11 15.36 5.65
C GLY A 412 18.89 14.91 6.46
N VAL A 413 18.51 15.64 7.51
CA VAL A 413 17.40 15.26 8.40
C VAL A 413 16.40 16.41 8.49
N VAL A 414 15.13 16.10 8.30
CA VAL A 414 14.01 17.04 8.50
C VAL A 414 13.39 16.79 9.86
N LYS A 415 13.23 17.84 10.66
CA LYS A 415 12.43 17.83 11.86
C LYS A 415 11.07 18.44 11.56
N TYR A 416 10.03 17.70 11.84
CA TYR A 416 8.65 18.16 11.80
C TYR A 416 8.13 18.38 13.22
N ARG A 417 7.28 19.38 13.40
CA ARG A 417 6.48 19.59 14.59
C ARG A 417 5.02 19.82 14.19
N ASP A 418 4.12 19.02 14.75
CA ASP A 418 2.69 19.11 14.46
C ASP A 418 2.40 19.22 12.96
N TYR A 419 2.96 18.30 12.16
CA TYR A 419 2.82 18.14 10.71
C TYR A 419 3.52 19.22 9.86
N THR A 420 4.19 20.20 10.46
CA THR A 420 4.92 21.27 9.75
C THR A 420 6.43 21.10 9.87
N VAL A 421 7.16 21.50 8.82
CA VAL A 421 8.63 21.49 8.84
C VAL A 421 9.12 22.57 9.80
N GLU A 422 9.79 22.18 10.89
CA GLU A 422 10.40 23.09 11.87
C GLU A 422 11.85 23.39 11.49
N GLN A 423 12.61 22.36 11.07
CA GLN A 423 14.04 22.50 10.81
C GLN A 423 14.51 21.46 9.81
N VAL A 424 15.41 21.86 8.89
CA VAL A 424 16.20 20.96 8.06
C VAL A 424 17.65 21.01 8.54
N TYR A 425 18.14 19.86 9.00
CA TYR A 425 19.56 19.67 9.35
C TYR A 425 20.30 19.15 8.14
N ASN A 426 21.23 19.92 7.64
CA ASN A 426 22.04 19.57 6.50
C ASN A 426 23.53 19.89 6.75
N ARG A 427 24.33 19.84 5.73
CA ARG A 427 25.78 20.11 5.82
C ARG A 427 26.12 21.52 6.35
N SER A 428 25.25 22.52 6.17
CA SER A 428 25.54 23.91 6.55
C SER A 428 25.32 24.19 8.04
N ASN A 429 24.48 23.40 8.72
CA ASN A 429 24.05 23.65 10.08
C ASN A 429 24.12 22.40 11.00
N SER A 430 24.82 21.35 10.56
CA SER A 430 24.99 20.12 11.33
C SER A 430 26.38 19.51 11.10
N GLN A 431 26.61 18.30 11.63
CA GLN A 431 27.85 17.54 11.41
C GLN A 431 27.75 16.58 10.20
N LEU A 432 26.65 16.62 9.46
CA LEU A 432 26.42 15.80 8.27
C LEU A 432 27.39 16.17 7.16
N VAL A 433 28.09 15.19 6.60
CA VAL A 433 29.07 15.35 5.51
C VAL A 433 29.01 14.14 4.60
N SER A 434 29.39 14.29 3.33
CA SER A 434 29.53 13.17 2.39
C SER A 434 30.73 13.39 1.44
N TYR A 435 30.98 12.44 0.57
CA TYR A 435 31.97 12.60 -0.51
C TYR A 435 31.59 13.75 -1.47
N ASP A 436 30.30 13.95 -1.69
CA ASP A 436 29.77 15.07 -2.42
C ASP A 436 29.75 16.32 -1.51
N SER A 437 30.31 17.41 -2.01
CA SER A 437 30.39 18.65 -1.24
C SER A 437 29.07 19.33 -1.00
N SER A 438 28.01 18.95 -1.72
CA SER A 438 26.68 19.58 -1.68
C SER A 438 25.65 18.84 -0.84
N GLU A 439 25.82 17.54 -0.54
CA GLU A 439 24.78 16.67 -0.01
C GLU A 439 25.15 15.92 1.26
N ALA A 440 24.14 15.31 1.91
CA ALA A 440 24.26 14.39 3.02
C ALA A 440 23.29 13.22 2.83
N TYR A 441 23.77 11.99 2.99
CA TYR A 441 23.03 10.76 2.69
C TYR A 441 22.66 10.05 3.98
N VAL A 442 21.49 10.37 4.54
CA VAL A 442 21.00 9.73 5.76
C VAL A 442 20.25 8.44 5.39
N GLY A 443 20.74 7.30 5.89
CA GLY A 443 20.14 6.00 5.60
C GLY A 443 19.23 5.45 6.70
N GLY A 444 19.50 5.79 7.97
CA GLY A 444 18.73 5.36 9.13
C GLY A 444 18.80 6.33 10.28
N ILE A 445 17.72 6.39 11.07
CA ILE A 445 17.65 7.15 12.31
C ILE A 445 16.93 6.35 13.39
N CYS A 446 17.33 6.53 14.64
CA CYS A 446 16.71 5.88 15.81
C CYS A 446 16.93 6.71 17.06
N PHE A 447 15.93 6.81 17.92
CA PHE A 447 16.11 7.40 19.26
C PHE A 447 16.66 6.37 20.25
N ASP A 448 17.53 6.82 21.15
CA ASP A 448 17.89 6.06 22.33
C ASP A 448 16.91 6.32 23.50
N GLY A 449 17.06 5.56 24.58
CA GLY A 449 16.20 5.69 25.76
C GLY A 449 16.33 7.04 26.50
N TYR A 450 17.31 7.87 26.15
CA TYR A 450 17.51 9.20 26.70
C TYR A 450 16.97 10.32 25.82
N GLY A 451 16.46 9.97 24.62
CA GLY A 451 15.91 10.92 23.66
C GLY A 451 16.94 11.51 22.69
N ASN A 452 18.15 10.99 22.64
CA ASN A 452 19.12 11.39 21.63
C ASN A 452 18.85 10.69 20.32
N LEU A 453 18.97 11.40 19.19
CA LEU A 453 18.72 10.87 17.85
C LEU A 453 20.02 10.36 17.22
N TRP A 454 20.16 9.06 17.04
CA TRP A 454 21.26 8.41 16.34
C TRP A 454 20.99 8.36 14.85
N ILE A 455 22.01 8.66 14.03
CA ILE A 455 21.87 8.89 12.60
C ILE A 455 23.02 8.19 11.87
N THR A 456 22.68 7.36 10.87
CA THR A 456 23.67 6.85 9.91
C THR A 456 23.84 7.82 8.76
N ASN A 457 25.06 8.09 8.37
CA ASN A 457 25.42 8.99 7.29
C ASN A 457 26.30 8.24 6.27
N SER A 458 25.69 7.83 5.17
CA SER A 458 26.32 7.04 4.12
C SER A 458 27.38 7.82 3.35
N TYR A 459 28.33 7.12 2.76
CA TYR A 459 29.37 7.72 1.89
C TYR A 459 30.16 8.84 2.58
N SER A 460 30.43 8.70 3.87
CA SER A 460 30.94 9.74 4.74
C SER A 460 32.13 9.27 5.59
N SER A 461 33.03 10.19 5.90
CA SER A 461 34.04 9.99 6.93
C SER A 461 33.47 10.02 8.36
N ARG A 462 32.20 10.40 8.50
CA ARG A 462 31.43 10.44 9.76
C ARG A 462 30.19 9.55 9.63
N PRO A 463 30.37 8.23 9.61
CA PRO A 463 29.30 7.28 9.25
C PRO A 463 28.20 7.15 10.28
N LEU A 464 28.49 7.39 11.56
CA LEU A 464 27.53 7.38 12.66
C LEU A 464 27.66 8.67 13.46
N MET A 465 26.53 9.25 13.82
CA MET A 465 26.46 10.45 14.64
C MET A 465 25.23 10.46 15.52
N VAL A 466 25.22 11.35 16.50
CA VAL A 466 24.10 11.59 17.38
C VAL A 466 23.81 13.08 17.46
N LEU A 467 22.53 13.43 17.36
CA LEU A 467 21.98 14.72 17.78
C LEU A 467 21.45 14.55 19.21
N LYS A 468 22.11 15.21 20.16
CA LYS A 468 21.74 15.14 21.58
C LYS A 468 20.53 16.00 21.90
N THR A 469 19.87 15.70 22.99
CA THR A 469 18.70 16.47 23.50
C THR A 469 19.00 17.94 23.76
N ASP A 470 20.26 18.31 24.01
CA ASP A 470 20.73 19.69 24.17
C ASP A 470 21.00 20.42 22.83
N GLY A 471 20.77 19.75 21.69
CA GLY A 471 20.97 20.26 20.35
C GLY A 471 22.42 20.16 19.84
N THR A 472 23.34 19.60 20.61
CA THR A 472 24.73 19.42 20.20
C THR A 472 24.93 18.10 19.43
N TRP A 473 25.96 18.05 18.58
CA TRP A 473 26.25 16.91 17.72
C TRP A 473 27.56 16.23 18.13
N LYS A 474 27.55 14.89 18.10
CA LYS A 474 28.76 14.08 18.24
C LYS A 474 28.86 13.08 17.12
N THR A 475 30.09 12.74 16.68
CA THR A 475 30.35 11.82 15.56
C THR A 475 31.26 10.68 16.00
N PHE A 476 30.98 9.50 15.41
CA PHE A 476 31.72 8.25 15.64
C PHE A 476 32.27 7.76 14.31
N PRO A 477 33.59 7.75 14.09
CA PRO A 477 34.15 7.51 12.75
C PRO A 477 34.02 6.07 12.25
N LEU A 478 33.96 5.08 13.13
CA LEU A 478 33.86 3.65 12.82
C LEU A 478 34.89 3.18 11.74
N SER A 479 36.02 3.87 11.63
CA SER A 479 36.95 3.77 10.49
C SER A 479 37.65 2.41 10.35
N ALA A 480 37.62 1.58 11.42
CA ALA A 480 38.11 0.22 11.37
C ALA A 480 37.21 -0.73 10.54
N TYR A 481 35.93 -0.38 10.35
CA TYR A 481 34.92 -1.27 9.78
C TYR A 481 34.14 -0.65 8.63
N VAL A 482 34.11 0.68 8.54
CA VAL A 482 33.40 1.43 7.49
C VAL A 482 34.39 2.15 6.61
N SER A 483 34.42 1.79 5.35
CA SER A 483 35.31 2.42 4.36
C SER A 483 34.75 3.76 3.90
N GLY A 484 34.81 4.78 4.75
CA GLY A 484 34.57 6.19 4.48
C GLY A 484 33.54 6.48 3.36
N TYR A 485 34.04 7.05 2.28
CA TYR A 485 33.19 7.54 1.17
C TYR A 485 32.59 6.48 0.23
N THR A 486 32.79 5.18 0.47
CA THR A 486 32.29 4.11 -0.41
C THR A 486 31.22 3.22 0.24
N THR A 487 30.94 3.40 1.54
CA THR A 487 30.04 2.53 2.28
C THR A 487 28.64 3.14 2.36
N TRP A 488 27.66 2.38 1.88
CA TRP A 488 26.26 2.64 2.12
C TRP A 488 25.86 2.08 3.49
N LEU A 489 25.19 2.89 4.29
CA LEU A 489 24.60 2.53 5.58
C LEU A 489 23.09 2.71 5.50
N SER A 490 22.34 1.78 6.08
CA SER A 490 20.90 1.90 6.21
C SER A 490 20.51 2.14 7.69
N ASP A 491 19.87 1.21 8.32
CA ASP A 491 19.34 1.35 9.67
C ASP A 491 20.41 1.45 10.76
N VAL A 492 20.00 2.07 11.86
CA VAL A 492 20.64 1.97 13.16
C VAL A 492 19.56 1.57 14.19
N MET A 493 19.87 0.61 15.04
CA MET A 493 19.04 0.18 16.18
C MET A 493 19.83 0.41 17.47
N VAL A 494 19.17 0.92 18.50
CA VAL A 494 19.71 1.00 19.86
C VAL A 494 19.04 -0.08 20.70
N ASP A 495 19.83 -1.01 21.25
CA ASP A 495 19.31 -2.08 22.09
C ASP A 495 19.12 -1.66 23.57
N VAL A 496 18.54 -2.51 24.39
CA VAL A 496 18.30 -2.23 25.83
C VAL A 496 19.59 -1.99 26.62
N ARG A 497 20.74 -2.43 26.13
CA ARG A 497 22.07 -2.18 26.71
C ARG A 497 22.57 -0.77 26.37
N GLY A 498 21.98 -0.14 25.36
CA GLY A 498 22.38 1.13 24.81
C GLY A 498 23.38 0.97 23.63
N TRP A 499 23.62 -0.24 23.14
CA TRP A 499 24.52 -0.50 22.02
C TRP A 499 23.87 -0.15 20.69
N LYS A 500 24.64 0.41 19.75
CA LYS A 500 24.17 0.85 18.44
C LYS A 500 24.57 -0.19 17.39
N TRP A 501 23.57 -0.79 16.76
CA TRP A 501 23.71 -1.79 15.72
C TRP A 501 23.49 -1.11 14.38
N VAL A 502 24.60 -0.98 13.59
CA VAL A 502 24.61 -0.25 12.31
C VAL A 502 24.57 -1.24 11.16
N VAL A 503 23.55 -1.15 10.31
CA VAL A 503 23.33 -2.06 9.18
C VAL A 503 24.08 -1.59 7.94
N LEU A 504 24.79 -2.54 7.30
CA LEU A 504 25.51 -2.37 6.04
C LEU A 504 24.82 -3.22 4.94
N PRO A 505 23.93 -2.65 4.12
CA PRO A 505 23.07 -3.43 3.20
C PRO A 505 23.81 -4.23 2.12
N ARG A 506 25.08 -3.94 1.88
CA ARG A 506 25.90 -4.62 0.87
C ARG A 506 27.08 -5.39 1.47
N ALA A 507 26.96 -5.69 2.74
CA ALA A 507 27.95 -6.44 3.46
C ALA A 507 27.32 -7.60 4.23
N ASN A 508 28.06 -8.63 4.45
CA ASN A 508 27.68 -9.74 5.33
C ASN A 508 28.04 -9.45 6.80
N THR A 509 28.08 -8.16 7.15
CA THR A 509 28.50 -7.70 8.48
C THR A 509 27.57 -6.61 8.99
N ILE A 510 27.47 -6.53 10.32
CA ILE A 510 26.85 -5.42 11.05
C ILE A 510 27.90 -4.85 11.99
N VAL A 511 27.91 -3.54 12.18
CA VAL A 511 28.85 -2.89 13.13
C VAL A 511 28.12 -2.56 14.42
N VAL A 512 28.72 -2.89 15.55
CA VAL A 512 28.20 -2.62 16.88
C VAL A 512 29.11 -1.62 17.58
N LEU A 513 28.52 -0.56 18.13
CA LEU A 513 29.16 0.42 18.98
C LEU A 513 28.57 0.37 20.40
N ASP A 514 29.40 0.16 21.39
CA ASP A 514 29.13 0.47 22.78
C ASP A 514 29.88 1.76 23.13
N ASP A 515 29.15 2.84 23.38
CA ASP A 515 29.70 4.13 23.83
C ASP A 515 29.77 4.22 25.34
N ASN A 516 29.63 3.10 26.03
CA ASN A 516 29.64 2.99 27.48
C ASN A 516 28.68 3.96 28.19
N ARG A 517 27.67 4.50 27.44
CA ARG A 517 26.73 5.57 27.82
C ARG A 517 27.42 6.90 28.16
N THR A 518 28.58 7.14 27.56
CA THR A 518 29.40 8.34 27.71
C THR A 518 29.62 9.01 26.37
N ILE A 519 28.55 9.49 25.74
CA ILE A 519 28.54 10.01 24.35
C ILE A 519 29.71 11.00 24.07
N ASP A 520 30.12 11.77 25.04
CA ASP A 520 31.15 12.80 24.88
C ASP A 520 32.59 12.26 25.10
N ASP A 521 32.76 11.11 25.73
CA ASP A 521 34.06 10.45 25.91
C ASP A 521 34.20 9.26 24.93
N VAL A 522 34.90 9.46 23.83
CA VAL A 522 35.13 8.41 22.84
C VAL A 522 36.33 7.50 23.20
N THR A 523 36.98 7.72 24.30
CA THR A 523 38.18 6.95 24.70
C THR A 523 37.83 5.60 25.32
N ASP A 524 36.62 5.46 25.81
CA ASP A 524 36.06 4.24 26.38
C ASP A 524 35.12 3.49 25.45
N ASP A 525 34.96 3.97 24.19
CA ASP A 525 34.14 3.34 23.17
C ASP A 525 34.68 1.95 22.78
N HIS A 526 33.77 0.99 22.64
CA HIS A 526 34.06 -0.31 22.07
C HIS A 526 33.31 -0.51 20.76
N THR A 527 34.02 -0.84 19.71
CA THR A 527 33.45 -1.11 18.38
C THR A 527 33.83 -2.48 17.88
N MET A 528 32.90 -3.17 17.23
CA MET A 528 33.12 -4.48 16.65
C MET A 528 32.31 -4.68 15.36
N SER A 529 32.89 -5.40 14.40
CA SER A 529 32.18 -5.91 13.24
C SER A 529 31.78 -7.36 13.48
N VAL A 530 30.51 -7.68 13.30
CA VAL A 530 29.94 -9.02 13.45
C VAL A 530 29.70 -9.62 12.08
N ASN A 531 30.44 -10.66 11.73
CA ASN A 531 30.32 -11.36 10.46
C ASN A 531 29.20 -12.38 10.51
N MET A 532 28.19 -12.26 9.65
CA MET A 532 27.04 -13.16 9.56
C MET A 532 27.42 -14.59 9.15
N ASN A 533 28.57 -14.77 8.54
CA ASN A 533 29.05 -16.05 8.02
C ASN A 533 30.05 -16.77 8.95
N ALA A 534 30.38 -16.21 10.10
CA ALA A 534 31.45 -16.72 10.98
C ALA A 534 31.20 -18.15 11.50
N ALA A 535 29.93 -18.54 11.68
CA ALA A 535 29.54 -19.90 12.08
C ALA A 535 28.33 -20.40 11.26
N ALA A 536 28.16 -19.92 10.03
CA ALA A 536 26.97 -20.13 9.23
C ALA A 536 27.07 -21.41 8.40
N THR A 537 25.96 -22.13 8.29
CA THR A 537 25.78 -23.20 7.29
C THR A 537 25.41 -22.64 5.91
N ILE A 538 24.88 -21.39 5.88
CA ILE A 538 24.53 -20.66 4.66
C ILE A 538 25.20 -19.27 4.72
N ASN A 539 25.94 -18.96 3.67
CA ASN A 539 26.58 -17.67 3.53
C ASN A 539 25.63 -16.62 2.98
N THR A 540 25.45 -15.53 3.70
CA THR A 540 24.73 -14.35 3.26
C THR A 540 25.69 -13.30 2.68
N SER A 541 25.20 -12.48 1.75
CA SER A 541 25.97 -11.36 1.15
C SER A 541 25.48 -9.99 1.61
N SER A 542 24.29 -9.92 2.22
CA SER A 542 23.74 -8.66 2.71
C SER A 542 22.97 -8.83 4.02
N VAL A 543 22.99 -7.78 4.84
CA VAL A 543 22.13 -7.59 6.01
C VAL A 543 21.11 -6.52 5.66
N ASN A 544 19.82 -6.83 5.86
CA ASN A 544 18.73 -5.95 5.47
C ASN A 544 18.06 -5.25 6.67
N CYS A 545 17.92 -5.94 7.79
CA CYS A 545 17.28 -5.40 8.99
C CYS A 545 17.81 -6.06 10.27
N VAL A 546 17.61 -5.38 11.40
CA VAL A 546 17.99 -5.85 12.74
C VAL A 546 16.94 -5.44 13.75
N VAL A 547 16.62 -6.32 14.70
CA VAL A 547 15.69 -6.05 15.80
C VAL A 547 16.12 -6.80 17.05
N GLU A 548 15.89 -6.19 18.22
CA GLU A 548 16.01 -6.87 19.51
C GLU A 548 14.65 -7.44 19.92
N ASP A 549 14.64 -8.67 20.41
CA ASP A 549 13.42 -9.29 20.93
C ASP A 549 13.27 -9.07 22.45
N LYS A 550 12.11 -9.46 23.01
CA LYS A 550 11.82 -9.27 24.44
C LYS A 550 12.72 -10.08 25.40
N LYS A 551 13.52 -11.01 24.89
CA LYS A 551 14.56 -11.72 25.64
C LYS A 551 15.93 -11.05 25.59
N GLY A 552 16.07 -9.99 24.78
CA GLY A 552 17.32 -9.30 24.49
C GLY A 552 18.19 -10.04 23.47
N GLU A 553 17.60 -10.96 22.70
CA GLU A 553 18.22 -11.65 21.56
C GLU A 553 18.17 -10.73 20.32
N ILE A 554 19.23 -10.72 19.53
CA ILE A 554 19.30 -9.89 18.33
C ILE A 554 18.96 -10.74 17.10
N TRP A 555 17.87 -10.39 16.42
CA TRP A 555 17.39 -11.03 15.21
C TRP A 555 17.77 -10.19 14.00
N ILE A 556 18.38 -10.82 13.01
CA ILE A 556 18.98 -10.15 11.84
C ILE A 556 18.42 -10.79 10.58
N GLY A 557 17.73 -9.98 9.76
CA GLY A 557 17.24 -10.37 8.45
C GLY A 557 18.31 -10.18 7.37
N CYS A 558 18.49 -11.20 6.56
CA CYS A 558 19.51 -11.26 5.52
C CYS A 558 18.88 -11.58 4.15
N ASN A 559 19.67 -11.49 3.08
CA ASN A 559 19.23 -11.92 1.75
C ASN A 559 19.04 -13.44 1.66
N LEU A 560 19.54 -14.22 2.62
CA LEU A 560 19.31 -15.65 2.77
C LEU A 560 18.98 -15.96 4.24
N GLY A 561 17.69 -15.82 4.58
CA GLY A 561 17.14 -16.18 5.88
C GLY A 561 17.42 -15.24 7.04
N ILE A 562 17.31 -15.81 8.23
CA ILE A 562 17.47 -15.10 9.50
C ILE A 562 18.69 -15.63 10.25
N LYS A 563 19.39 -14.72 10.90
CA LYS A 563 20.45 -15.01 11.88
C LYS A 563 20.03 -14.50 13.25
N VAL A 564 20.41 -15.21 14.32
CA VAL A 564 20.12 -14.79 15.70
C VAL A 564 21.39 -14.80 16.54
N ILE A 565 21.58 -13.75 17.31
CA ILE A 565 22.61 -13.68 18.37
C ILE A 565 21.89 -13.85 19.71
N TYR A 566 21.98 -15.04 20.28
CA TYR A 566 21.26 -15.40 21.53
C TYR A 566 21.84 -14.78 22.78
N ASN A 567 23.13 -14.44 22.78
CA ASN A 567 23.79 -13.82 23.94
C ASN A 567 24.62 -12.60 23.51
N PRO A 568 23.96 -11.50 23.10
CA PRO A 568 24.69 -10.34 22.60
C PRO A 568 25.57 -9.67 23.67
N SER A 569 25.29 -9.81 24.97
CA SER A 569 26.10 -9.22 26.05
C SER A 569 27.56 -9.64 26.04
N GLN A 570 27.90 -10.75 25.41
CA GLN A 570 29.27 -11.27 25.32
C GLN A 570 29.96 -10.94 24.00
N ILE A 571 29.35 -10.12 23.14
CA ILE A 571 29.85 -9.91 21.78
C ILE A 571 31.27 -9.32 21.78
N PHE A 572 31.56 -8.37 22.66
CA PHE A 572 32.88 -7.75 22.79
C PHE A 572 33.93 -8.66 23.47
N SER A 573 33.48 -9.70 24.18
CA SER A 573 34.37 -10.68 24.80
C SER A 573 34.88 -11.75 23.84
N GLY A 574 34.31 -11.82 22.64
CA GLY A 574 34.61 -12.81 21.60
C GLY A 574 33.90 -14.15 21.82
N GLY A 575 33.83 -14.97 20.76
CA GLY A 575 33.23 -16.31 20.80
C GLY A 575 31.71 -16.36 20.63
N VAL A 576 31.05 -15.22 20.43
CA VAL A 576 29.60 -15.15 20.09
C VAL A 576 29.46 -14.93 18.58
N TYR A 577 28.68 -15.79 17.95
CA TYR A 577 28.45 -15.75 16.49
C TYR A 577 26.96 -15.78 16.19
N PRO A 578 26.52 -15.10 15.11
CA PRO A 578 25.15 -15.23 14.59
C PRO A 578 24.86 -16.67 14.18
N GLN A 579 23.73 -17.21 14.61
CA GLN A 579 23.34 -18.59 14.33
C GLN A 579 22.10 -18.65 13.45
N ASN A 580 22.01 -19.67 12.59
CA ASN A 580 20.80 -20.00 11.87
C ASN A 580 19.80 -20.69 12.82
N ILE A 581 18.50 -20.47 12.58
CA ILE A 581 17.45 -21.22 13.25
C ILE A 581 17.14 -22.46 12.40
N LEU A 582 17.21 -23.63 12.98
CA LEU A 582 16.87 -24.90 12.35
C LEU A 582 15.40 -25.21 12.59
N VAL A 583 14.67 -25.52 11.52
CA VAL A 583 13.25 -25.91 11.56
C VAL A 583 13.15 -27.36 11.04
N GLU A 584 12.55 -28.23 11.86
CA GLU A 584 12.25 -29.59 11.46
C GLU A 584 11.01 -29.64 10.57
N GLN A 585 11.17 -30.26 9.41
CA GLN A 585 10.09 -30.63 8.49
C GLN A 585 9.90 -32.17 8.57
N ILE A 586 8.82 -32.68 7.99
CA ILE A 586 8.43 -34.10 8.11
C ILE A 586 9.59 -35.07 7.77
N ASN A 587 10.49 -34.70 6.86
CA ASN A 587 11.57 -35.59 6.38
C ASN A 587 12.96 -34.94 6.35
N TYR A 588 13.13 -33.68 6.74
CA TYR A 588 14.41 -32.97 6.69
C TYR A 588 14.44 -31.78 7.65
N VAL A 589 15.65 -31.32 7.94
CA VAL A 589 15.89 -30.08 8.70
C VAL A 589 16.41 -29.04 7.73
N GLN A 590 15.84 -27.82 7.79
CA GLN A 590 16.28 -26.70 6.99
C GLN A 590 16.47 -25.46 7.86
N ASN A 591 17.20 -24.48 7.35
CA ASN A 591 17.28 -23.18 8.00
C ASN A 591 16.01 -22.37 7.77
N LEU A 592 15.57 -21.65 8.80
CA LEU A 592 14.41 -20.78 8.71
C LEU A 592 14.62 -19.72 7.62
N PHE A 593 13.70 -19.66 6.65
CA PHE A 593 13.74 -18.75 5.48
C PHE A 593 15.00 -18.90 4.60
N GLU A 594 15.54 -20.11 4.48
CA GLU A 594 16.81 -20.40 3.79
C GLU A 594 16.92 -19.80 2.39
N PHE A 595 15.81 -19.74 1.65
CA PHE A 595 15.75 -19.27 0.26
C PHE A 595 15.02 -17.92 0.13
N GLU A 596 14.71 -17.27 1.26
CA GLU A 596 13.97 -16.01 1.29
C GLU A 596 14.89 -14.85 1.64
N GLU A 597 14.74 -13.79 0.89
CA GLU A 597 15.30 -12.50 1.28
C GLU A 597 14.38 -11.86 2.34
N VAL A 598 14.86 -11.79 3.57
CA VAL A 598 14.14 -11.14 4.68
C VAL A 598 14.42 -9.65 4.65
N THR A 599 13.36 -8.86 4.50
CA THR A 599 13.45 -7.39 4.32
C THR A 599 13.09 -6.62 5.59
N ALA A 600 12.23 -7.20 6.43
CA ALA A 600 11.77 -6.57 7.67
C ALA A 600 11.49 -7.62 8.76
N ILE A 601 11.74 -7.26 10.01
CA ILE A 601 11.34 -8.05 11.19
C ILE A 601 10.77 -7.08 12.22
N ALA A 602 9.60 -7.42 12.80
CA ALA A 602 9.03 -6.71 13.93
C ALA A 602 8.62 -7.70 15.03
N VAL A 603 8.83 -7.32 16.28
CA VAL A 603 8.55 -8.16 17.45
C VAL A 603 7.28 -7.68 18.14
N ASP A 604 6.30 -8.58 18.28
CA ASP A 604 5.04 -8.27 18.95
C ASP A 604 5.11 -8.50 20.48
N ASP A 605 4.05 -8.14 21.17
CA ASP A 605 4.03 -8.20 22.64
C ASP A 605 3.96 -9.61 23.23
N ALA A 606 3.72 -10.63 22.39
CA ALA A 606 3.91 -12.05 22.75
C ALA A 606 5.30 -12.59 22.36
N ASN A 607 6.26 -11.71 22.04
CA ASN A 607 7.59 -12.06 21.54
C ASN A 607 7.61 -12.87 20.25
N ARG A 608 6.50 -12.91 19.49
CA ARG A 608 6.46 -13.50 18.14
C ARG A 608 7.10 -12.54 17.15
N LYS A 609 7.59 -13.06 16.03
CA LYS A 609 8.23 -12.24 14.99
C LYS A 609 7.36 -12.20 13.75
N TRP A 610 6.99 -10.99 13.36
CA TRP A 610 6.46 -10.70 12.03
C TRP A 610 7.64 -10.52 11.09
N VAL A 611 7.71 -11.34 10.06
CA VAL A 611 8.83 -11.40 9.11
C VAL A 611 8.33 -11.06 7.73
N GLY A 612 8.80 -9.96 7.18
CA GLY A 612 8.55 -9.54 5.81
C GLY A 612 9.63 -10.06 4.86
N THR A 613 9.23 -10.45 3.66
CA THR A 613 10.12 -10.97 2.62
C THR A 613 10.03 -10.16 1.34
N ALA A 614 10.99 -10.36 0.45
CA ALA A 614 11.02 -9.67 -0.84
C ALA A 614 10.02 -10.25 -1.86
N LYS A 615 9.54 -11.51 -1.68
CA LYS A 615 8.74 -12.21 -2.70
C LYS A 615 7.56 -13.02 -2.18
N SER A 616 7.59 -13.41 -0.91
CA SER A 616 6.65 -14.39 -0.35
C SER A 616 5.66 -13.80 0.64
N GLY A 617 5.61 -12.46 0.77
CA GLY A 617 4.70 -11.77 1.68
C GLY A 617 5.23 -11.72 3.11
N VAL A 618 4.33 -11.84 4.09
CA VAL A 618 4.62 -11.70 5.52
C VAL A 618 4.29 -12.98 6.27
N PHE A 619 5.15 -13.33 7.22
CA PHE A 619 5.00 -14.47 8.10
C PHE A 619 4.91 -14.04 9.56
N LEU A 620 4.08 -14.68 10.36
CA LEU A 620 4.16 -14.64 11.80
C LEU A 620 4.76 -15.96 12.28
N ILE A 621 5.86 -15.89 13.01
CA ILE A 621 6.54 -17.06 13.58
C ILE A 621 6.51 -17.01 15.12
N SER A 622 6.65 -18.20 15.72
CA SER A 622 6.71 -18.37 17.19
C SER A 622 7.85 -17.57 17.83
N PRO A 623 7.83 -17.37 19.15
CA PRO A 623 8.88 -16.63 19.85
C PRO A 623 10.31 -17.14 19.60
N ASN A 624 10.47 -18.44 19.39
CA ASN A 624 11.78 -19.05 19.13
C ASN A 624 12.06 -19.30 17.63
N GLY A 625 11.11 -18.98 16.74
CA GLY A 625 11.25 -19.19 15.30
C GLY A 625 11.03 -20.64 14.83
N ASP A 626 10.65 -21.54 15.72
CA ASP A 626 10.50 -22.98 15.43
C ASP A 626 9.17 -23.34 14.74
N LYS A 627 8.20 -22.42 14.73
CA LYS A 627 6.87 -22.64 14.14
C LYS A 627 6.39 -21.42 13.34
N GLN A 628 5.86 -21.67 12.16
CA GLN A 628 5.07 -20.70 11.42
C GLN A 628 3.64 -20.70 12.00
N LEU A 629 3.14 -19.54 12.38
CA LEU A 629 1.81 -19.32 12.95
C LEU A 629 0.83 -18.79 11.89
N LEU A 630 1.25 -17.80 11.09
CA LEU A 630 0.48 -17.23 9.99
C LEU A 630 1.38 -17.01 8.79
N HIS A 631 0.78 -16.96 7.61
CA HIS A 631 1.40 -16.55 6.37
C HIS A 631 0.39 -15.82 5.49
N PHE A 632 0.71 -14.58 5.10
CA PHE A 632 -0.12 -13.74 4.25
C PHE A 632 0.64 -13.34 3.00
N ASN A 633 0.01 -13.52 1.85
CA ASN A 633 0.49 -13.11 0.54
C ASN A 633 -0.68 -12.62 -0.32
N THR A 634 -0.42 -12.20 -1.54
CA THR A 634 -1.46 -11.69 -2.46
C THR A 634 -2.51 -12.73 -2.84
N ASP A 635 -2.20 -14.03 -2.75
CA ASP A 635 -3.11 -15.10 -3.15
C ASP A 635 -4.11 -15.48 -2.05
N ASN A 636 -3.70 -15.35 -0.77
CA ASN A 636 -4.49 -15.84 0.36
C ASN A 636 -5.00 -14.73 1.30
N SER A 637 -4.74 -13.47 0.97
CA SER A 637 -5.07 -12.32 1.82
C SER A 637 -5.21 -11.03 1.00
N PRO A 638 -5.70 -9.92 1.59
CA PRO A 638 -5.76 -8.61 0.93
C PRO A 638 -4.41 -7.89 0.81
N MET A 639 -3.29 -8.60 0.88
CA MET A 639 -1.98 -7.98 0.68
C MET A 639 -1.88 -7.34 -0.70
N LEU A 640 -1.36 -6.10 -0.76
CA LEU A 640 -1.21 -5.35 -2.00
C LEU A 640 0.01 -5.78 -2.81
N SER A 641 1.02 -6.36 -2.15
CA SER A 641 2.22 -6.91 -2.78
C SER A 641 2.85 -7.96 -1.88
N ASN A 642 3.52 -8.93 -2.49
CA ASN A 642 4.35 -9.90 -1.77
C ASN A 642 5.69 -9.33 -1.31
N ARG A 643 6.11 -8.18 -1.86
CA ARG A 643 7.30 -7.46 -1.38
C ARG A 643 6.93 -6.60 -0.19
N ILE A 644 7.51 -6.92 0.96
CA ILE A 644 7.35 -6.16 2.20
C ILE A 644 8.59 -5.28 2.39
N ASN A 645 8.39 -3.99 2.54
CA ASN A 645 9.47 -3.03 2.76
C ASN A 645 9.73 -2.80 4.25
N HIS A 646 8.67 -2.70 5.05
CA HIS A 646 8.77 -2.47 6.50
C HIS A 646 7.54 -3.02 7.24
N ILE A 647 7.70 -3.26 8.54
CA ILE A 647 6.62 -3.68 9.46
C ILE A 647 6.71 -2.86 10.73
N THR A 648 5.59 -2.29 11.16
CA THR A 648 5.48 -1.65 12.49
C THR A 648 4.20 -2.07 13.20
N ILE A 649 4.16 -1.95 14.52
CA ILE A 649 3.09 -2.50 15.36
C ILE A 649 2.55 -1.42 16.29
N GLN A 650 1.25 -1.22 16.23
CA GLN A 650 0.49 -0.48 17.23
C GLN A 650 0.27 -1.39 18.46
N ARG A 651 1.14 -1.27 19.46
CA ARG A 651 1.18 -2.20 20.60
C ARG A 651 -0.08 -2.18 21.45
N GLN A 652 -0.76 -1.03 21.56
CA GLN A 652 -1.99 -0.87 22.35
C GLN A 652 -3.16 -1.67 21.79
N THR A 653 -3.27 -1.73 20.48
CA THR A 653 -4.37 -2.41 19.78
C THR A 653 -3.99 -3.78 19.22
N GLY A 654 -2.70 -4.02 19.03
CA GLY A 654 -2.18 -5.20 18.33
C GLY A 654 -2.32 -5.13 16.80
N GLU A 655 -2.60 -3.94 16.24
CA GLU A 655 -2.65 -3.73 14.80
C GLU A 655 -1.22 -3.67 14.24
N VAL A 656 -0.96 -4.48 13.22
CA VAL A 656 0.33 -4.62 12.56
C VAL A 656 0.21 -4.01 11.17
N PHE A 657 1.05 -3.03 10.87
CA PHE A 657 1.07 -2.33 9.58
C PHE A 657 2.19 -2.89 8.72
N PHE A 658 1.86 -3.25 7.50
CA PHE A 658 2.78 -3.76 6.48
C PHE A 658 2.95 -2.71 5.39
N ALA A 659 4.12 -2.08 5.31
CA ALA A 659 4.51 -1.30 4.15
C ALA A 659 4.89 -2.28 3.04
N THR A 660 4.09 -2.36 2.00
CA THR A 660 4.34 -3.18 0.82
C THR A 660 4.89 -2.33 -0.33
N ALA A 661 5.31 -2.96 -1.42
CA ALA A 661 5.73 -2.20 -2.61
C ALA A 661 4.59 -1.37 -3.22
N ASN A 662 3.31 -1.75 -2.98
CA ASN A 662 2.14 -1.16 -3.62
C ASN A 662 1.18 -0.49 -2.61
N GLY A 663 1.62 -0.19 -1.40
CA GLY A 663 0.81 0.51 -0.39
C GLY A 663 0.85 -0.13 1.00
N ILE A 664 -0.01 0.33 1.88
CA ILE A 664 -0.09 -0.11 3.27
C ILE A 664 -1.33 -0.98 3.47
N VAL A 665 -1.11 -2.12 4.10
CA VAL A 665 -2.17 -2.99 4.64
C VAL A 665 -1.92 -3.17 6.13
N SER A 666 -2.96 -3.13 6.94
CA SER A 666 -2.86 -3.51 8.35
C SER A 666 -3.67 -4.77 8.65
N TYR A 667 -3.23 -5.47 9.69
CA TYR A 667 -3.88 -6.66 10.21
C TYR A 667 -4.02 -6.57 11.72
N ARG A 668 -5.21 -6.76 12.25
CA ARG A 668 -5.44 -6.79 13.68
C ARG A 668 -5.00 -8.13 14.28
N GLY A 669 -3.79 -8.15 14.82
CA GLY A 669 -3.23 -9.31 15.51
C GLY A 669 -3.83 -9.56 16.90
N THR A 670 -3.35 -10.62 17.53
CA THR A 670 -3.84 -11.05 18.86
C THR A 670 -2.95 -10.59 20.01
N ALA A 671 -1.78 -9.98 19.75
CA ALA A 671 -0.83 -9.56 20.78
C ALA A 671 -0.92 -8.06 21.00
N THR A 672 -1.15 -7.66 22.25
CA THR A 672 -1.16 -6.26 22.70
C THR A 672 -0.20 -6.07 23.86
N GLU A 673 0.17 -4.82 24.12
CA GLU A 673 0.90 -4.49 25.32
C GLU A 673 0.16 -4.92 26.60
N GLY A 674 0.89 -5.42 27.58
CA GLY A 674 0.33 -5.83 28.87
C GLY A 674 -0.01 -4.63 29.73
N ALA A 675 -1.19 -4.64 30.36
CA ALA A 675 -1.58 -3.61 31.33
C ALA A 675 -0.81 -3.76 32.65
N GLU A 676 -0.71 -2.69 33.42
CA GLU A 676 -0.10 -2.72 34.75
C GLU A 676 -0.92 -3.55 35.77
N ASP A 677 -2.25 -3.50 35.61
CA ASP A 677 -3.19 -4.25 36.44
C ASP A 677 -4.41 -4.73 35.63
N TYR A 678 -5.43 -5.26 36.31
CA TYR A 678 -6.67 -5.77 35.70
C TYR A 678 -7.87 -4.80 35.88
N SER A 679 -7.64 -3.50 35.99
CA SER A 679 -8.73 -2.52 36.24
C SER A 679 -9.58 -2.24 35.02
N GLU A 680 -8.98 -2.29 33.81
CA GLU A 680 -9.60 -1.90 32.54
C GLU A 680 -9.80 -3.07 31.58
N VAL A 681 -10.15 -4.24 32.08
CA VAL A 681 -10.36 -5.42 31.23
C VAL A 681 -11.67 -5.30 30.47
N THR A 682 -11.59 -5.45 29.16
CA THR A 682 -12.73 -5.42 28.24
C THR A 682 -12.90 -6.75 27.53
N VAL A 683 -14.15 -7.06 27.12
CA VAL A 683 -14.48 -8.27 26.34
C VAL A 683 -15.27 -7.89 25.11
N PHE A 684 -14.84 -8.38 23.96
CA PHE A 684 -15.53 -8.16 22.69
C PHE A 684 -15.57 -9.45 21.83
N PRO A 685 -16.71 -9.76 21.22
CA PRO A 685 -18.03 -9.19 21.45
C PRO A 685 -18.61 -9.64 22.79
N ASN A 686 -19.43 -8.80 23.39
CA ASN A 686 -20.19 -9.17 24.58
C ASN A 686 -21.54 -8.42 24.57
N PRO A 687 -22.68 -9.08 24.35
CA PRO A 687 -22.88 -10.54 24.29
C PRO A 687 -22.35 -11.20 23.01
N VAL A 688 -21.99 -12.48 23.12
CA VAL A 688 -21.65 -13.37 22.01
C VAL A 688 -22.95 -13.98 21.46
N ARG A 689 -23.38 -13.49 20.29
CA ARG A 689 -24.62 -13.94 19.66
C ARG A 689 -24.43 -15.27 18.92
N GLU A 690 -25.52 -16.00 18.67
CA GLU A 690 -25.50 -17.30 17.97
C GLU A 690 -24.80 -17.27 16.62
N THR A 691 -25.02 -16.20 15.85
CA THR A 691 -24.44 -16.01 14.51
C THR A 691 -22.94 -15.65 14.53
N TYR A 692 -22.39 -15.28 15.69
CA TYR A 692 -20.99 -14.89 15.78
C TYR A 692 -20.08 -16.12 15.85
N ASN A 693 -19.20 -16.28 14.85
CA ASN A 693 -18.23 -17.35 14.74
C ASN A 693 -16.77 -16.85 14.82
N GLY A 694 -16.57 -15.58 15.09
CA GLY A 694 -15.23 -14.99 15.23
C GLY A 694 -14.60 -15.28 16.60
N VAL A 695 -13.46 -14.65 16.83
CA VAL A 695 -12.66 -14.78 18.06
C VAL A 695 -13.21 -13.85 19.14
N ILE A 696 -13.46 -14.38 20.33
CA ILE A 696 -13.80 -13.61 21.54
C ILE A 696 -12.50 -13.11 22.13
N THR A 697 -12.36 -11.81 22.32
CA THR A 697 -11.15 -11.15 22.79
C THR A 697 -11.35 -10.58 24.17
N VAL A 698 -10.43 -10.84 25.09
CA VAL A 698 -10.33 -10.24 26.43
C VAL A 698 -9.04 -9.44 26.48
N SER A 699 -9.15 -8.12 26.46
CA SER A 699 -8.02 -7.17 26.41
C SER A 699 -7.86 -6.43 27.75
N GLY A 700 -6.70 -5.78 27.94
CA GLY A 700 -6.38 -5.08 29.18
C GLY A 700 -5.88 -6.00 30.30
N LEU A 701 -5.32 -7.15 29.91
CA LEU A 701 -4.70 -8.08 30.86
C LEU A 701 -3.23 -7.70 31.13
N LYS A 702 -2.71 -8.16 32.26
CA LYS A 702 -1.25 -8.14 32.49
C LYS A 702 -0.54 -9.07 31.52
N GLU A 703 0.69 -8.72 31.21
CA GLU A 703 1.51 -9.46 30.25
C GLU A 703 1.52 -10.98 30.54
N ASN A 704 1.23 -11.79 29.52
CA ASN A 704 1.28 -13.25 29.54
C ASN A 704 0.44 -13.91 30.66
N SER A 705 -0.68 -13.30 31.04
CA SER A 705 -1.61 -13.83 32.04
C SER A 705 -2.13 -15.20 31.62
N PHE A 706 -2.16 -16.16 32.57
CA PHE A 706 -2.84 -17.44 32.37
C PHE A 706 -4.34 -17.27 32.61
N CYS A 707 -5.15 -17.48 31.58
CA CYS A 707 -6.59 -17.26 31.61
C CYS A 707 -7.37 -18.56 31.65
N LYS A 708 -8.46 -18.58 32.43
CA LYS A 708 -9.45 -19.67 32.51
C LYS A 708 -10.84 -19.14 32.30
N VAL A 709 -11.59 -19.78 31.41
CA VAL A 709 -13.02 -19.53 31.21
C VAL A 709 -13.80 -20.64 31.92
N VAL A 710 -14.69 -20.27 32.82
CA VAL A 710 -15.55 -21.22 33.55
C VAL A 710 -17.03 -20.86 33.39
N ASP A 711 -17.90 -21.85 33.49
CA ASP A 711 -19.35 -21.65 33.53
C ASP A 711 -19.82 -21.12 34.91
N ALA A 712 -21.12 -20.88 35.05
CA ALA A 712 -21.73 -20.38 36.30
C ALA A 712 -21.60 -21.37 37.48
N ALA A 713 -21.37 -22.67 37.21
CA ALA A 713 -21.12 -23.68 38.23
C ALA A 713 -19.63 -23.85 38.59
N GLY A 714 -18.74 -23.12 37.91
CA GLY A 714 -17.30 -23.19 38.12
C GLY A 714 -16.59 -24.29 37.32
N ASN A 715 -17.28 -24.95 36.37
CA ASN A 715 -16.64 -25.94 35.50
C ASN A 715 -15.77 -25.25 34.46
N LEU A 716 -14.56 -25.81 34.24
CA LEU A 716 -13.63 -25.27 33.25
C LEU A 716 -14.13 -25.53 31.84
N VAL A 717 -14.25 -24.49 31.02
CA VAL A 717 -14.67 -24.54 29.62
C VAL A 717 -13.48 -24.40 28.69
N TRP A 718 -12.57 -23.46 28.99
CA TRP A 718 -11.35 -23.21 28.19
C TRP A 718 -10.25 -22.63 29.07
N GLN A 719 -9.01 -22.81 28.66
CA GLN A 719 -7.87 -22.12 29.26
C GLN A 719 -6.73 -21.96 28.26
N ASP A 720 -6.03 -20.84 28.34
CA ASP A 720 -4.83 -20.55 27.55
C ASP A 720 -4.07 -19.35 28.15
N TYR A 721 -2.90 -19.03 27.64
CA TYR A 721 -2.15 -17.84 27.97
C TYR A 721 -2.59 -16.66 27.10
N ALA A 722 -2.54 -15.46 27.69
CA ALA A 722 -2.69 -14.23 26.93
C ALA A 722 -1.45 -13.99 26.04
N ASN A 723 -1.66 -13.45 24.87
CA ASN A 723 -0.61 -12.93 24.00
C ASN A 723 -0.29 -11.48 24.42
N GLY A 724 0.75 -11.28 25.22
CA GLY A 724 0.93 -10.00 25.90
C GLY A 724 -0.28 -9.68 26.80
N GLY A 725 -0.99 -8.58 26.53
CA GLY A 725 -2.17 -8.13 27.28
C GLY A 725 -3.51 -8.64 26.77
N THR A 726 -3.56 -9.53 25.76
CA THR A 726 -4.80 -9.99 25.14
C THR A 726 -4.93 -11.51 25.18
N PHE A 727 -6.03 -12.00 25.73
CA PHE A 727 -6.46 -13.40 25.63
C PHE A 727 -7.52 -13.56 24.56
N THR A 728 -7.39 -14.60 23.75
CA THR A 728 -8.34 -14.89 22.68
C THR A 728 -8.93 -16.30 22.83
N TRP A 729 -10.22 -16.42 22.52
CA TRP A 729 -10.95 -17.68 22.59
C TRP A 729 -11.92 -17.83 21.42
N ASN A 730 -11.92 -18.97 20.75
CA ASN A 730 -12.80 -19.25 19.60
C ASN A 730 -14.26 -19.54 20.01
N GLY A 731 -14.63 -19.38 21.29
CA GLY A 731 -15.97 -19.63 21.78
C GLY A 731 -16.39 -21.10 21.77
N ARG A 732 -15.44 -22.04 21.87
CA ARG A 732 -15.70 -23.49 21.94
C ARG A 732 -15.01 -24.09 23.15
N ASP A 733 -15.59 -25.19 23.69
CA ASP A 733 -14.96 -25.97 24.77
C ASP A 733 -13.83 -26.89 24.21
N PHE A 734 -13.19 -27.63 25.08
CA PHE A 734 -12.12 -28.58 24.70
C PHE A 734 -12.55 -29.68 23.71
N ASN A 735 -13.87 -29.93 23.58
CA ASN A 735 -14.45 -30.90 22.65
C ASN A 735 -14.89 -30.22 21.32
N GLY A 736 -14.61 -28.93 21.15
CA GLY A 736 -15.03 -28.15 19.98
C GLY A 736 -16.51 -27.75 19.99
N LYS A 737 -17.25 -28.01 21.09
CA LYS A 737 -18.66 -27.69 21.21
C LYS A 737 -18.83 -26.23 21.67
N ARG A 738 -19.83 -25.54 21.11
CA ARG A 738 -20.22 -24.18 21.52
C ARG A 738 -20.87 -24.23 22.91
N PRO A 739 -20.49 -23.33 23.85
CA PRO A 739 -21.12 -23.22 25.16
C PRO A 739 -22.59 -22.84 25.05
N ALA A 740 -23.43 -23.29 26.03
CA ALA A 740 -24.84 -22.94 26.10
C ALA A 740 -25.07 -21.47 26.44
N THR A 741 -26.29 -20.95 26.19
CA THR A 741 -26.71 -19.61 26.67
C THR A 741 -26.43 -19.48 28.16
N GLY A 742 -25.76 -18.43 28.57
CA GLY A 742 -25.40 -18.21 29.96
C GLY A 742 -24.21 -17.25 30.13
N VAL A 743 -23.90 -17.00 31.39
CA VAL A 743 -22.74 -16.17 31.76
C VAL A 743 -21.54 -17.05 32.07
N TYR A 744 -20.43 -16.72 31.47
CA TYR A 744 -19.11 -17.36 31.69
C TYR A 744 -18.17 -16.34 32.34
N PHE A 745 -17.34 -16.82 33.25
CA PHE A 745 -16.40 -15.98 33.98
C PHE A 745 -14.99 -16.23 33.47
N VAL A 746 -14.23 -15.16 33.27
CA VAL A 746 -12.81 -15.20 32.94
C VAL A 746 -12.00 -14.90 34.19
N PHE A 747 -11.15 -15.85 34.57
CA PHE A 747 -10.16 -15.68 35.60
C PHE A 747 -8.78 -15.58 34.98
N ALA A 748 -8.03 -14.56 35.37
CA ALA A 748 -6.64 -14.39 34.98
C ALA A 748 -5.71 -14.52 36.20
N SER A 749 -4.55 -15.10 35.98
CA SER A 749 -3.44 -15.08 36.95
C SER A 749 -2.18 -14.56 36.29
N ASP A 750 -1.48 -13.66 36.95
CA ASP A 750 -0.17 -13.17 36.51
C ASP A 750 0.95 -14.17 36.84
N LYS A 751 2.17 -13.82 36.43
CA LYS A 751 3.37 -14.63 36.69
C LYS A 751 3.65 -14.88 38.19
N ASP A 752 3.15 -14.01 39.07
CA ASP A 752 3.29 -14.13 40.49
C ASP A 752 2.18 -14.99 41.13
N GLY A 753 1.29 -15.56 40.30
CA GLY A 753 0.19 -16.42 40.73
C GLY A 753 -0.98 -15.70 41.37
N LYS A 754 -1.03 -14.35 41.35
CA LYS A 754 -2.20 -13.58 41.81
C LYS A 754 -3.35 -13.80 40.84
N LYS A 755 -4.45 -14.33 41.35
CA LYS A 755 -5.67 -14.62 40.58
C LYS A 755 -6.69 -13.51 40.79
N LYS A 756 -7.40 -13.17 39.70
CA LYS A 756 -8.54 -12.26 39.71
C LYS A 756 -9.63 -12.72 38.75
N ASN A 757 -10.90 -12.56 39.13
CA ASN A 757 -11.99 -12.61 38.18
C ASN A 757 -11.97 -11.29 37.41
N VAL A 758 -11.59 -11.33 36.17
CA VAL A 758 -11.30 -10.13 35.38
C VAL A 758 -12.42 -9.73 34.44
N ALA A 759 -13.25 -10.70 34.00
CA ALA A 759 -14.32 -10.41 33.03
C ALA A 759 -15.48 -11.40 33.08
N LYS A 760 -16.61 -11.02 32.46
CA LYS A 760 -17.78 -11.87 32.21
C LYS A 760 -18.10 -11.86 30.71
N ILE A 761 -18.45 -13.02 30.18
CA ILE A 761 -18.85 -13.22 28.80
C ILE A 761 -20.30 -13.72 28.81
N LEU A 762 -21.20 -13.05 28.12
CA LEU A 762 -22.59 -13.47 27.96
C LEU A 762 -22.75 -14.16 26.60
N PHE A 763 -23.11 -15.45 26.61
CA PHE A 763 -23.54 -16.17 25.41
C PHE A 763 -25.05 -16.11 25.28
N VAL A 764 -25.56 -15.81 24.08
CA VAL A 764 -26.98 -15.74 23.74
C VAL A 764 -27.21 -16.57 22.47
N HIS A 765 -28.13 -17.53 22.55
CA HIS A 765 -28.57 -18.38 21.45
C HIS A 765 -30.02 -18.07 21.12
#